data_6239cc41be831158efb7c31375d2bbcd
#
_entry.id   6239cc41be831158efb7c31375d2bbcd
#
_cell.length_a   1.000
_cell.length_b   1.000
_cell.length_c   1.000
_cell.angle_alpha   90.00
_cell.angle_beta   90.00
_cell.angle_gamma   90.00
#
_symmetry.space_group_name_H-M   'P 1'
#
loop_
_entity.id
_entity.type
_entity.pdbx_description
1 polymer ?
#
loop_
_entity_poly.entity_id
_entity_poly.type
_entity_poly.pdbx_seq_one_letter_code
_entity_poly.pdbx_strand_id
1 'polypeptide(L)'
;MALTDSKKGKNSIVDLLSLNIENYGFWIYSLILTIVVFYTFGVEYSDWLIRIESKSLFLYNHLFFQDVVLAPAGLLSYISLFFTQFLHSPLIGTTIFTLLLLFSAYITKVTYNISDRDSVIAFLPAILILIINGSIGYALYTIKTAGFFFMPILGYTLSTVAVWSINKIKSPVLSIPAIIIWCFLGYLGFGVYALAATVAITILQYKRECITVAKIAILVFALLFLVFTPLVTYNLTTSANSLLSTFLLGIPNLTEEQNNAIFSSASALLIALQIIPALYKPLPLIKAQHYLIFQSAVLAVYLLTSYLCWFRDTNFKAEIAMSNAIDREDWKEVCNIHKALTEKYSASDKKAYNKLHSKVNAANTSSEMDLIVEKMRNDFFEPSRIMVQYKNLALVKLGTEGNQAFTCKDGGREQKAQQTIPMVLQCGKQLYLYYGLPYFAYRWCIEEAVEYGWNVDNLKYATLSCILTDNFEMADKFLHRLEKTLYHRKWAKQMRSYIDNPEQIAQSTSFQAIKSLMCYNNTLSNDQALIETYLINHFTAKRPENATPQFDKVAMLWALQTQDIGTFWRCFSHYVQTNDTQKMPRHYQEAAYLYGNLEKNVNISNMPFDKTITASYDSFNRFSSQHRVRTIEESKYPFYERFGETFYYYYYFIRNLNTY
;
A
#
# COMPACT_ATOMS: atom_id res chain seq x y z
N MET A 1 11.33 -52.60 32.78
CA MET A 1 11.08 -53.06 31.38
C MET A 1 10.15 -52.11 30.60
N ALA A 2 9.52 -51.12 31.21
CA ALA A 2 8.57 -50.18 30.50
C ALA A 2 9.20 -48.88 29.95
N LEU A 3 10.45 -48.57 30.27
CA LEU A 3 11.13 -47.35 29.81
C LEU A 3 11.95 -47.54 28.51
N THR A 4 12.19 -48.76 28.05
CA THR A 4 12.89 -49.07 26.83
C THR A 4 12.00 -49.11 25.57
N ASP A 5 10.71 -49.44 25.74
CA ASP A 5 9.75 -49.47 24.62
C ASP A 5 9.30 -48.06 24.15
N SER A 6 9.29 -47.07 25.05
CA SER A 6 8.95 -45.68 24.69
C SER A 6 10.04 -44.99 23.83
N LYS A 7 11.31 -45.37 24.03
CA LYS A 7 12.39 -44.86 23.17
C LYS A 7 12.45 -45.50 21.79
N LYS A 8 12.07 -46.78 21.65
CA LYS A 8 11.98 -47.44 20.33
C LYS A 8 10.84 -46.88 19.47
N GLY A 9 9.68 -46.61 20.06
CA GLY A 9 8.55 -46.02 19.38
C GLY A 9 8.80 -44.57 18.92
N LYS A 10 9.50 -43.75 19.72
CA LYS A 10 9.87 -42.37 19.33
C LYS A 10 10.92 -42.35 18.21
N ASN A 11 11.89 -43.27 18.23
CA ASN A 11 12.88 -43.34 17.15
C ASN A 11 12.23 -43.80 15.83
N SER A 12 11.23 -44.66 15.84
CA SER A 12 10.53 -45.09 14.62
C SER A 12 9.68 -43.99 13.97
N ILE A 13 9.07 -43.09 14.76
CA ILE A 13 8.30 -41.94 14.24
C ILE A 13 9.26 -40.89 13.65
N VAL A 14 10.39 -40.61 14.29
CA VAL A 14 11.40 -39.67 13.77
C VAL A 14 12.03 -40.21 12.49
N ASP A 15 12.32 -41.50 12.41
CA ASP A 15 12.87 -42.15 11.22
C ASP A 15 11.82 -42.18 10.07
N LEU A 16 10.54 -42.39 10.35
CA LEU A 16 9.45 -42.30 9.38
C LEU A 16 9.24 -40.88 8.86
N LEU A 17 9.30 -39.88 9.73
CA LEU A 17 9.22 -38.46 9.35
C LEU A 17 10.42 -38.02 8.51
N SER A 18 11.64 -38.49 8.85
CA SER A 18 12.84 -38.16 8.10
C SER A 18 12.82 -38.81 6.70
N LEU A 19 12.39 -40.06 6.56
CA LEU A 19 12.20 -40.73 5.28
C LEU A 19 11.13 -40.06 4.42
N ASN A 20 10.04 -39.58 5.01
CA ASN A 20 9.01 -38.82 4.31
C ASN A 20 9.53 -37.46 3.84
N ILE A 21 10.35 -36.76 4.62
CA ILE A 21 10.94 -35.49 4.20
C ILE A 21 12.02 -35.71 3.12
N GLU A 22 12.81 -36.78 3.19
CA GLU A 22 13.77 -37.12 2.15
C GLU A 22 13.10 -37.37 0.79
N ASN A 23 11.90 -37.98 0.79
CA ASN A 23 11.19 -38.35 -0.45
C ASN A 23 10.18 -37.28 -0.89
N TYR A 24 9.56 -36.56 0.03
CA TYR A 24 8.44 -35.66 -0.24
C TYR A 24 8.70 -34.20 0.23
N GLY A 25 9.91 -33.88 0.67
CA GLY A 25 10.25 -32.58 1.26
C GLY A 25 9.86 -31.40 0.35
N PHE A 26 10.11 -31.51 -0.95
CA PHE A 26 9.73 -30.47 -1.91
C PHE A 26 8.23 -30.23 -1.91
N TRP A 27 7.41 -31.26 -1.88
CA TRP A 27 5.95 -31.14 -1.89
C TRP A 27 5.40 -30.59 -0.57
N ILE A 28 6.00 -30.95 0.56
CA ILE A 28 5.64 -30.43 1.88
C ILE A 28 5.91 -28.91 1.93
N TYR A 29 7.09 -28.48 1.51
CA TYR A 29 7.43 -27.06 1.47
C TYR A 29 6.59 -26.29 0.46
N SER A 30 6.25 -26.90 -0.68
CA SER A 30 5.33 -26.33 -1.66
C SER A 30 3.94 -26.10 -1.07
N LEU A 31 3.41 -27.05 -0.30
CA LEU A 31 2.12 -26.93 0.37
C LEU A 31 2.15 -25.79 1.42
N ILE A 32 3.18 -25.76 2.27
CA ILE A 32 3.35 -24.70 3.28
C ILE A 32 3.42 -23.33 2.62
N LEU A 33 4.25 -23.17 1.58
CA LEU A 33 4.36 -21.92 0.83
C LEU A 33 3.01 -21.50 0.24
N THR A 34 2.28 -22.45 -0.36
CA THR A 34 0.95 -22.20 -0.93
C THR A 34 -0.01 -21.66 0.13
N ILE A 35 -0.11 -22.31 1.29
CA ILE A 35 -0.98 -21.88 2.38
C ILE A 35 -0.61 -20.48 2.86
N VAL A 36 0.69 -20.22 3.09
CA VAL A 36 1.16 -18.92 3.54
C VAL A 36 0.84 -17.82 2.54
N VAL A 37 1.10 -18.04 1.25
CA VAL A 37 0.85 -17.05 0.18
C VAL A 37 -0.63 -16.78 0.00
N PHE A 38 -1.48 -17.82 -0.01
CA PHE A 38 -2.93 -17.65 -0.14
C PHE A 38 -3.53 -16.93 1.07
N TYR A 39 -3.11 -17.27 2.28
CA TYR A 39 -3.56 -16.55 3.47
C TYR A 39 -3.12 -15.08 3.42
N THR A 40 -1.85 -14.83 3.13
CA THR A 40 -1.29 -13.48 3.17
C THR A 40 -1.86 -12.60 2.06
N PHE A 41 -1.75 -12.99 0.80
CA PHE A 41 -2.15 -12.16 -0.34
C PHE A 41 -3.62 -12.36 -0.75
N GLY A 42 -4.15 -13.57 -0.62
CA GLY A 42 -5.53 -13.86 -1.02
C GLY A 42 -6.56 -13.37 -0.01
N VAL A 43 -6.21 -13.31 1.29
CA VAL A 43 -7.14 -12.93 2.36
C VAL A 43 -6.70 -11.64 3.04
N GLU A 44 -5.52 -11.64 3.66
CA GLU A 44 -5.10 -10.56 4.57
C GLU A 44 -4.76 -9.24 3.85
N TYR A 45 -4.14 -9.32 2.67
CA TYR A 45 -3.71 -8.19 1.85
C TYR A 45 -4.36 -8.15 0.46
N SER A 46 -5.58 -8.66 0.33
CA SER A 46 -6.32 -8.67 -0.94
C SER A 46 -6.53 -7.27 -1.52
N ASP A 47 -6.88 -6.29 -0.69
CA ASP A 47 -7.05 -4.90 -1.12
C ASP A 47 -5.74 -4.27 -1.60
N TRP A 48 -4.61 -4.66 -1.04
CA TRP A 48 -3.30 -4.20 -1.48
C TRP A 48 -2.98 -4.66 -2.91
N LEU A 49 -3.34 -5.90 -3.28
CA LEU A 49 -3.17 -6.39 -4.64
C LEU A 49 -4.00 -5.58 -5.65
N ILE A 50 -5.25 -5.27 -5.31
CA ILE A 50 -6.10 -4.41 -6.13
C ILE A 50 -5.47 -3.03 -6.30
N ARG A 51 -4.89 -2.47 -5.23
CA ARG A 51 -4.23 -1.16 -5.28
C ARG A 51 -2.97 -1.18 -6.15
N ILE A 52 -2.15 -2.25 -6.10
CA ILE A 52 -1.00 -2.44 -6.99
C ILE A 52 -1.44 -2.45 -8.46
N GLU A 53 -2.53 -3.16 -8.76
CA GLU A 53 -3.08 -3.19 -10.13
C GLU A 53 -3.54 -1.80 -10.57
N SER A 54 -4.28 -1.08 -9.74
CA SER A 54 -4.77 0.26 -10.07
C SER A 54 -3.64 1.28 -10.29
N LYS A 55 -2.48 1.08 -9.66
CA LYS A 55 -1.23 1.87 -9.85
C LYS A 55 -0.36 1.36 -11.02
N SER A 56 -0.85 0.44 -11.81
CA SER A 56 -0.18 -0.06 -13.01
C SER A 56 -1.05 0.16 -14.25
N LEU A 57 -0.48 -0.06 -15.44
CA LEU A 57 -1.20 0.02 -16.71
C LEU A 57 -0.64 -1.00 -17.69
N PHE A 58 -1.50 -1.89 -18.20
CA PHE A 58 -1.18 -2.74 -19.33
C PHE A 58 -2.18 -2.53 -20.45
N LEU A 59 -1.67 -2.22 -21.65
CA LEU A 59 -2.50 -1.96 -22.84
C LEU A 59 -2.27 -3.04 -23.90
N TYR A 60 -3.34 -3.60 -24.40
CA TYR A 60 -3.30 -4.51 -25.56
C TYR A 60 -3.17 -3.69 -26.87
N ASN A 61 -1.98 -3.09 -27.06
CA ASN A 61 -1.68 -2.24 -28.21
C ASN A 61 -0.22 -2.43 -28.64
N HIS A 62 0.02 -2.44 -29.95
CA HIS A 62 1.35 -2.57 -30.54
C HIS A 62 2.30 -1.42 -30.16
N LEU A 63 1.80 -0.18 -30.08
CA LEU A 63 2.59 0.98 -29.67
C LEU A 63 3.07 0.82 -28.23
N PHE A 64 2.19 0.39 -27.32
CA PHE A 64 2.57 0.13 -25.93
C PHE A 64 3.63 -0.97 -25.81
N PHE A 65 3.51 -2.02 -26.62
CA PHE A 65 4.54 -3.07 -26.68
C PHE A 65 5.88 -2.49 -27.10
N GLN A 66 5.91 -1.69 -28.17
CA GLN A 66 7.15 -1.06 -28.64
C GLN A 66 7.75 -0.13 -27.59
N ASP A 67 6.95 0.76 -27.00
CA ASP A 67 7.42 1.73 -26.00
C ASP A 67 8.02 1.05 -24.77
N VAL A 68 7.41 -0.02 -24.29
CA VAL A 68 7.89 -0.73 -23.10
C VAL A 68 9.09 -1.61 -23.40
N VAL A 69 9.05 -2.38 -24.52
CA VAL A 69 10.11 -3.38 -24.81
C VAL A 69 11.41 -2.73 -25.28
N LEU A 70 11.33 -1.55 -25.93
CA LEU A 70 12.54 -0.84 -26.36
C LEU A 70 13.28 -0.16 -25.19
N ALA A 71 12.65 0.00 -24.04
CA ALA A 71 13.33 0.47 -22.84
C ALA A 71 14.31 -0.58 -22.29
N PRO A 72 15.40 -0.19 -21.63
CA PRO A 72 16.31 -1.13 -20.97
C PRO A 72 15.57 -2.01 -19.95
N ALA A 73 15.83 -3.33 -19.96
CA ALA A 73 15.06 -4.37 -19.25
C ALA A 73 13.56 -4.40 -19.62
N GLY A 74 13.20 -3.91 -20.80
CA GLY A 74 11.82 -3.67 -21.21
C GLY A 74 11.01 -4.95 -21.39
N LEU A 75 11.61 -6.05 -21.82
CA LEU A 75 10.90 -7.32 -21.96
C LEU A 75 10.43 -7.83 -20.58
N LEU A 76 11.28 -7.70 -19.56
CA LEU A 76 10.92 -8.06 -18.17
C LEU A 76 9.79 -7.15 -17.67
N SER A 77 9.87 -5.84 -17.92
CA SER A 77 8.82 -4.87 -17.56
C SER A 77 7.51 -5.19 -18.24
N TYR A 78 7.53 -5.50 -19.54
CA TYR A 78 6.32 -5.84 -20.31
C TYR A 78 5.63 -7.10 -19.79
N ILE A 79 6.39 -8.18 -19.56
CA ILE A 79 5.84 -9.43 -19.03
C ILE A 79 5.34 -9.21 -17.58
N SER A 80 6.05 -8.44 -16.78
CA SER A 80 5.65 -8.12 -15.41
C SER A 80 4.35 -7.32 -15.36
N LEU A 81 4.16 -6.32 -16.22
CA LEU A 81 2.92 -5.56 -16.38
C LEU A 81 1.77 -6.45 -16.84
N PHE A 82 2.04 -7.36 -17.80
CA PHE A 82 1.03 -8.33 -18.24
C PHE A 82 0.50 -9.17 -17.08
N PHE A 83 1.36 -9.64 -16.18
CA PHE A 83 0.90 -10.40 -15.03
C PHE A 83 0.26 -9.51 -13.94
N THR A 84 0.69 -8.26 -13.79
CA THR A 84 0.16 -7.35 -12.77
C THR A 84 -1.32 -7.05 -12.96
N GLN A 85 -1.85 -7.02 -14.19
CA GLN A 85 -3.28 -6.80 -14.45
C GLN A 85 -4.17 -7.86 -13.76
N PHE A 86 -3.70 -9.10 -13.55
CA PHE A 86 -4.47 -10.15 -12.90
C PHE A 86 -4.66 -9.95 -11.39
N LEU A 87 -3.91 -9.02 -10.78
CA LEU A 87 -4.10 -8.62 -9.38
C LEU A 87 -5.43 -7.88 -9.16
N HIS A 88 -6.10 -7.44 -10.23
CA HIS A 88 -7.48 -6.93 -10.18
C HIS A 88 -8.44 -7.92 -9.50
N SER A 89 -8.23 -9.21 -9.69
CA SER A 89 -8.90 -10.28 -8.94
C SER A 89 -7.89 -10.92 -7.98
N PRO A 90 -7.94 -10.63 -6.68
CA PRO A 90 -6.95 -11.12 -5.71
C PRO A 90 -6.73 -12.63 -5.74
N LEU A 91 -7.80 -13.42 -5.94
CA LEU A 91 -7.69 -14.88 -6.02
C LEU A 91 -6.92 -15.34 -7.26
N ILE A 92 -7.20 -14.75 -8.44
CA ILE A 92 -6.49 -15.09 -9.68
C ILE A 92 -5.03 -14.63 -9.56
N GLY A 93 -4.81 -13.40 -9.12
CA GLY A 93 -3.46 -12.83 -8.94
C GLY A 93 -2.61 -13.66 -7.97
N THR A 94 -3.18 -14.02 -6.82
CA THR A 94 -2.51 -14.88 -5.83
C THR A 94 -2.21 -16.27 -6.37
N THR A 95 -3.13 -16.86 -7.16
CA THR A 95 -2.89 -18.15 -7.78
C THR A 95 -1.71 -18.10 -8.76
N ILE A 96 -1.69 -17.10 -9.66
CA ILE A 96 -0.60 -16.91 -10.61
C ILE A 96 0.73 -16.69 -9.87
N PHE A 97 0.72 -15.83 -8.86
CA PHE A 97 1.91 -15.54 -8.06
C PHE A 97 2.44 -16.79 -7.35
N THR A 98 1.54 -17.59 -6.74
CA THR A 98 1.92 -18.86 -6.09
C THR A 98 2.51 -19.85 -7.08
N LEU A 99 1.91 -20.02 -8.26
CA LEU A 99 2.44 -20.91 -9.30
C LEU A 99 3.83 -20.48 -9.77
N LEU A 100 4.06 -19.17 -9.92
CA LEU A 100 5.38 -18.65 -10.27
C LEU A 100 6.40 -18.88 -9.15
N LEU A 101 6.03 -18.73 -7.87
CA LEU A 101 6.91 -19.04 -6.74
C LEU A 101 7.28 -20.52 -6.68
N LEU A 102 6.32 -21.40 -6.87
CA LEU A 102 6.57 -22.84 -6.93
C LEU A 102 7.45 -23.21 -8.13
N PHE A 103 7.19 -22.60 -9.28
CA PHE A 103 8.01 -22.81 -10.47
C PHE A 103 9.44 -22.28 -10.29
N SER A 104 9.61 -21.13 -9.60
CA SER A 104 10.96 -20.61 -9.27
C SER A 104 11.75 -21.58 -8.38
N ALA A 105 11.10 -22.17 -7.37
CA ALA A 105 11.73 -23.17 -6.51
C ALA A 105 12.04 -24.47 -7.31
N TYR A 106 11.13 -24.92 -8.14
CA TYR A 106 11.34 -26.12 -8.98
C TYR A 106 12.50 -25.95 -9.96
N ILE A 107 12.53 -24.85 -10.73
CA ILE A 107 13.58 -24.59 -11.71
C ILE A 107 14.94 -24.41 -11.03
N THR A 108 14.98 -23.80 -9.85
CA THR A 108 16.22 -23.68 -9.03
C THR A 108 16.74 -25.07 -8.66
N LYS A 109 15.86 -25.94 -8.15
CA LYS A 109 16.21 -27.31 -7.80
C LYS A 109 16.80 -28.08 -8.99
N VAL A 110 16.11 -28.01 -10.14
CA VAL A 110 16.51 -28.75 -11.35
C VAL A 110 17.79 -28.18 -11.97
N THR A 111 17.94 -26.88 -12.04
CA THR A 111 19.11 -26.21 -12.65
C THR A 111 20.40 -26.52 -11.91
N TYR A 112 20.35 -26.49 -10.58
CA TYR A 112 21.54 -26.64 -9.74
C TYR A 112 21.69 -28.06 -9.15
N ASN A 113 20.85 -29.03 -9.59
CA ASN A 113 20.84 -30.40 -9.12
C ASN A 113 20.76 -30.50 -7.58
N ILE A 114 19.91 -29.69 -6.96
CA ILE A 114 19.70 -29.74 -5.52
C ILE A 114 19.00 -31.06 -5.16
N SER A 115 19.56 -31.82 -4.23
CA SER A 115 19.01 -33.11 -3.81
C SER A 115 17.62 -32.95 -3.18
N ASP A 116 16.78 -33.97 -3.26
CA ASP A 116 15.45 -33.97 -2.62
C ASP A 116 15.57 -33.72 -1.12
N ARG A 117 16.61 -34.23 -0.52
CA ARG A 117 16.98 -34.03 0.87
C ARG A 117 17.19 -32.54 1.21
N ASP A 118 17.87 -31.78 0.36
CA ASP A 118 18.22 -30.38 0.60
C ASP A 118 17.19 -29.40 -0.03
N SER A 119 16.02 -29.90 -0.41
CA SER A 119 15.00 -29.16 -1.19
C SER A 119 14.56 -27.85 -0.53
N VAL A 120 14.66 -27.69 0.80
CA VAL A 120 14.35 -26.42 1.51
C VAL A 120 15.18 -25.27 0.97
N ILE A 121 16.42 -25.51 0.51
CA ILE A 121 17.33 -24.49 -0.04
C ILE A 121 16.77 -23.92 -1.35
N ALA A 122 16.08 -24.76 -2.14
CA ALA A 122 15.48 -24.34 -3.40
C ALA A 122 14.34 -23.33 -3.23
N PHE A 123 13.77 -23.22 -2.02
CA PHE A 123 12.72 -22.25 -1.70
C PHE A 123 13.23 -20.88 -1.28
N LEU A 124 14.53 -20.72 -1.02
CA LEU A 124 15.10 -19.44 -0.59
C LEU A 124 14.83 -18.28 -1.54
N PRO A 125 14.88 -18.42 -2.88
CA PRO A 125 14.47 -17.35 -3.80
C PRO A 125 13.01 -16.94 -3.62
N ALA A 126 12.11 -17.90 -3.45
CA ALA A 126 10.68 -17.62 -3.23
C ALA A 126 10.45 -16.81 -1.93
N ILE A 127 11.17 -17.13 -0.87
CA ILE A 127 11.12 -16.41 0.41
C ILE A 127 11.64 -14.96 0.25
N LEU A 128 12.76 -14.76 -0.45
CA LEU A 128 13.28 -13.42 -0.72
C LEU A 128 12.31 -12.57 -1.55
N ILE A 129 11.64 -13.17 -2.54
CA ILE A 129 10.63 -12.49 -3.34
C ILE A 129 9.44 -12.08 -2.47
N LEU A 130 9.00 -12.91 -1.52
CA LEU A 130 7.97 -12.55 -0.54
C LEU A 130 8.42 -11.37 0.34
N ILE A 131 9.67 -11.37 0.80
CA ILE A 131 10.24 -10.27 1.60
C ILE A 131 10.30 -8.97 0.77
N ILE A 132 10.79 -9.04 -0.48
CA ILE A 132 10.84 -7.88 -1.39
C ILE A 132 9.45 -7.26 -1.51
N ASN A 133 8.45 -8.04 -1.89
CA ASN A 133 7.09 -7.54 -2.05
C ASN A 133 6.45 -7.09 -0.74
N GLY A 134 6.63 -7.85 0.34
CA GLY A 134 6.07 -7.53 1.65
C GLY A 134 6.68 -6.30 2.34
N SER A 135 7.86 -5.86 1.93
CA SER A 135 8.56 -4.70 2.53
C SER A 135 8.21 -3.36 1.87
N ILE A 136 7.47 -3.35 0.75
CA ILE A 136 7.21 -2.14 -0.05
C ILE A 136 6.42 -1.07 0.73
N GLY A 137 5.34 -1.46 1.40
CA GLY A 137 4.52 -0.54 2.18
C GLY A 137 4.06 0.69 1.39
N TYR A 138 4.20 1.87 1.97
CA TYR A 138 3.82 3.15 1.34
C TYR A 138 4.65 3.52 0.10
N ALA A 139 5.81 2.90 -0.12
CA ALA A 139 6.59 3.13 -1.34
C ALA A 139 5.81 2.78 -2.62
N LEU A 140 4.71 2.03 -2.50
CA LEU A 140 3.74 1.79 -3.58
C LEU A 140 3.34 3.07 -4.34
N TYR A 141 3.23 4.20 -3.65
CA TYR A 141 2.78 5.46 -4.24
C TYR A 141 3.86 6.22 -5.02
N THR A 142 5.12 5.83 -4.89
CA THR A 142 6.28 6.55 -5.43
C THR A 142 7.23 5.66 -6.23
N ILE A 143 6.92 4.37 -6.39
CA ILE A 143 7.68 3.46 -7.25
C ILE A 143 7.52 3.88 -8.72
N LYS A 144 8.66 4.21 -9.37
CA LYS A 144 8.71 4.56 -10.80
C LYS A 144 8.75 3.33 -11.73
N THR A 145 9.06 2.17 -11.18
CA THR A 145 9.25 0.96 -11.98
C THR A 145 7.92 0.26 -12.27
N ALA A 146 7.54 0.24 -13.52
CA ALA A 146 6.32 -0.43 -13.96
C ALA A 146 6.40 -1.95 -13.78
N GLY A 147 5.34 -2.57 -13.25
CA GLY A 147 5.29 -4.02 -13.04
C GLY A 147 6.16 -4.56 -11.89
N PHE A 148 6.57 -3.70 -10.98
CA PHE A 148 7.51 -3.99 -9.88
C PHE A 148 7.17 -5.25 -9.08
N PHE A 149 5.88 -5.60 -8.93
CA PHE A 149 5.44 -6.74 -8.11
C PHE A 149 5.87 -8.09 -8.68
N PHE A 150 5.74 -8.27 -9.99
CA PHE A 150 6.17 -9.51 -10.67
C PHE A 150 7.59 -9.48 -11.20
N MET A 151 8.23 -8.31 -11.23
CA MET A 151 9.58 -8.16 -11.79
C MET A 151 10.64 -9.03 -11.10
N PRO A 152 10.74 -9.13 -9.77
CA PRO A 152 11.74 -9.95 -9.11
C PRO A 152 11.55 -11.45 -9.41
N ILE A 153 10.31 -11.92 -9.38
CA ILE A 153 10.02 -13.35 -9.61
C ILE A 153 10.26 -13.75 -11.05
N LEU A 154 9.82 -12.94 -12.01
CA LEU A 154 10.00 -13.21 -13.44
C LEU A 154 11.47 -13.07 -13.84
N GLY A 155 12.16 -12.03 -13.35
CA GLY A 155 13.58 -11.81 -13.59
C GLY A 155 14.41 -12.99 -13.12
N TYR A 156 14.24 -13.42 -11.89
CA TYR A 156 14.92 -14.58 -11.33
C TYR A 156 14.57 -15.87 -12.10
N THR A 157 13.27 -16.16 -12.27
CA THR A 157 12.80 -17.44 -12.81
C THR A 157 13.21 -17.61 -14.27
N LEU A 158 12.96 -16.61 -15.13
CA LEU A 158 13.27 -16.69 -16.56
C LEU A 158 14.78 -16.74 -16.81
N SER A 159 15.55 -15.99 -16.04
CA SER A 159 17.02 -16.06 -16.11
C SER A 159 17.55 -17.43 -15.64
N THR A 160 16.94 -18.03 -14.61
CA THR A 160 17.31 -19.40 -14.17
C THR A 160 16.92 -20.46 -15.21
N VAL A 161 15.79 -20.28 -15.93
CA VAL A 161 15.43 -21.13 -17.09
C VAL A 161 16.48 -21.03 -18.18
N ALA A 162 17.03 -19.84 -18.45
CA ALA A 162 18.13 -19.67 -19.41
C ALA A 162 19.40 -20.38 -18.95
N VAL A 163 19.76 -20.28 -17.66
CA VAL A 163 20.89 -21.06 -17.08
C VAL A 163 20.70 -22.55 -17.30
N TRP A 164 19.51 -23.08 -17.00
CA TRP A 164 19.19 -24.49 -17.20
C TRP A 164 19.31 -24.92 -18.68
N SER A 165 18.72 -24.10 -19.59
CA SER A 165 18.70 -24.40 -21.02
C SER A 165 20.11 -24.42 -21.63
N ILE A 166 20.91 -23.38 -21.32
CA ILE A 166 22.29 -23.28 -21.86
C ILE A 166 23.17 -24.36 -21.23
N ASN A 167 22.98 -24.69 -19.95
CA ASN A 167 23.78 -25.75 -19.31
C ASN A 167 23.49 -27.15 -19.86
N LYS A 168 22.35 -27.39 -20.51
CA LYS A 168 22.07 -28.65 -21.22
C LYS A 168 22.82 -28.80 -22.53
N ILE A 169 23.34 -27.73 -23.13
CA ILE A 169 24.12 -27.77 -24.36
C ILE A 169 25.49 -28.40 -24.05
N LYS A 170 25.73 -29.62 -24.55
CA LYS A 170 26.94 -30.36 -24.28
C LYS A 170 28.15 -29.94 -25.15
N SER A 171 27.86 -29.38 -26.34
CA SER A 171 28.93 -28.99 -27.29
C SER A 171 29.44 -27.59 -26.97
N PRO A 172 30.76 -27.37 -26.77
CA PRO A 172 31.34 -26.05 -26.59
C PRO A 172 31.12 -25.13 -27.78
N VAL A 173 31.05 -25.66 -28.99
CA VAL A 173 30.82 -24.91 -30.24
C VAL A 173 29.44 -24.24 -30.25
N LEU A 174 28.44 -24.86 -29.64
CA LEU A 174 27.10 -24.34 -29.53
C LEU A 174 26.86 -23.53 -28.24
N SER A 175 27.55 -23.88 -27.13
CA SER A 175 27.35 -23.19 -25.86
C SER A 175 27.94 -21.78 -25.85
N ILE A 176 29.11 -21.55 -26.50
CA ILE A 176 29.72 -20.23 -26.56
C ILE A 176 28.83 -19.21 -27.30
N PRO A 177 28.33 -19.47 -28.53
CA PRO A 177 27.39 -18.56 -29.18
C PRO A 177 26.11 -18.34 -28.35
N ALA A 178 25.56 -19.38 -27.71
CA ALA A 178 24.41 -19.25 -26.87
C ALA A 178 24.65 -18.31 -25.66
N ILE A 179 25.82 -18.38 -25.02
CA ILE A 179 26.21 -17.47 -23.94
C ILE A 179 26.33 -16.04 -24.48
N ILE A 180 26.94 -15.82 -25.63
CA ILE A 180 27.10 -14.51 -26.26
C ILE A 180 25.74 -13.89 -26.55
N ILE A 181 24.86 -14.64 -27.20
CA ILE A 181 23.48 -14.20 -27.51
C ILE A 181 22.74 -13.88 -26.20
N TRP A 182 22.86 -14.71 -25.18
CA TRP A 182 22.25 -14.46 -23.89
C TRP A 182 22.80 -13.21 -23.19
N CYS A 183 24.11 -12.95 -23.24
CA CYS A 183 24.70 -11.77 -22.66
C CYS A 183 24.13 -10.48 -23.27
N PHE A 184 23.95 -10.40 -24.59
CA PHE A 184 23.38 -9.23 -25.24
C PHE A 184 21.86 -9.13 -25.08
N LEU A 185 21.14 -10.11 -25.62
CA LEU A 185 19.67 -10.06 -25.64
C LEU A 185 19.08 -10.27 -24.24
N GLY A 186 19.72 -11.09 -23.43
CA GLY A 186 19.29 -11.34 -22.06
C GLY A 186 19.42 -10.09 -21.21
N TYR A 187 20.53 -9.35 -21.29
CA TYR A 187 20.71 -8.12 -20.53
C TYR A 187 19.73 -7.03 -20.96
N LEU A 188 19.55 -6.82 -22.26
CA LEU A 188 18.57 -5.86 -22.78
C LEU A 188 17.13 -6.20 -22.32
N GLY A 189 16.81 -7.50 -22.25
CA GLY A 189 15.49 -7.96 -21.84
C GLY A 189 15.26 -8.06 -20.31
N PHE A 190 16.26 -8.50 -19.55
CA PHE A 190 16.12 -8.89 -18.14
C PHE A 190 17.07 -8.15 -17.18
N GLY A 191 17.93 -7.25 -17.68
CA GLY A 191 18.82 -6.44 -16.86
C GLY A 191 19.80 -7.26 -16.00
N VAL A 192 19.92 -6.89 -14.72
CA VAL A 192 20.86 -7.49 -13.76
C VAL A 192 20.68 -9.00 -13.57
N TYR A 193 19.46 -9.52 -13.72
CA TYR A 193 19.21 -10.96 -13.61
C TYR A 193 19.92 -11.74 -14.72
N ALA A 194 20.03 -11.17 -15.91
CA ALA A 194 20.79 -11.79 -16.99
C ALA A 194 22.30 -11.74 -16.74
N LEU A 195 22.81 -10.67 -16.12
CA LEU A 195 24.24 -10.60 -15.73
C LEU A 195 24.56 -11.69 -14.70
N ALA A 196 23.75 -11.82 -13.66
CA ALA A 196 23.91 -12.85 -12.64
C ALA A 196 23.81 -14.27 -13.24
N ALA A 197 22.84 -14.49 -14.13
CA ALA A 197 22.70 -15.76 -14.85
C ALA A 197 23.93 -16.06 -15.72
N THR A 198 24.53 -15.07 -16.37
CA THR A 198 25.76 -15.23 -17.15
C THR A 198 26.91 -15.74 -16.26
N VAL A 199 27.06 -15.18 -15.05
CA VAL A 199 28.04 -15.66 -14.08
C VAL A 199 27.78 -17.12 -13.69
N ALA A 200 26.53 -17.46 -13.39
CA ALA A 200 26.11 -18.81 -13.05
C ALA A 200 26.41 -19.82 -14.19
N ILE A 201 26.06 -19.45 -15.43
CA ILE A 201 26.34 -20.26 -16.63
C ILE A 201 27.85 -20.48 -16.77
N THR A 202 28.63 -19.42 -16.62
CA THR A 202 30.09 -19.48 -16.72
C THR A 202 30.69 -20.44 -15.70
N ILE A 203 30.25 -20.38 -14.43
CA ILE A 203 30.71 -21.29 -13.38
C ILE A 203 30.33 -22.74 -13.71
N LEU A 204 29.09 -23.00 -14.15
CA LEU A 204 28.66 -24.36 -14.46
C LEU A 204 29.38 -24.94 -15.68
N GLN A 205 29.59 -24.15 -16.74
CA GLN A 205 30.33 -24.56 -17.92
C GLN A 205 31.83 -24.79 -17.58
N TYR A 206 32.45 -23.88 -16.81
CA TYR A 206 33.84 -24.02 -16.35
C TYR A 206 34.06 -25.30 -15.54
N LYS A 207 33.10 -25.70 -14.70
CA LYS A 207 33.18 -26.96 -13.95
C LYS A 207 33.07 -28.19 -14.83
N ARG A 208 32.36 -28.10 -15.96
CA ARG A 208 32.13 -29.22 -16.86
C ARG A 208 33.24 -29.43 -17.87
N GLU A 209 33.84 -28.35 -18.38
CA GLU A 209 34.88 -28.43 -19.44
C GLU A 209 36.19 -29.04 -18.95
N CYS A 210 36.75 -29.94 -19.74
CA CYS A 210 38.06 -30.56 -19.48
C CYS A 210 39.22 -29.80 -20.12
N ILE A 211 38.95 -29.07 -21.25
CA ILE A 211 39.96 -28.39 -22.04
C ILE A 211 40.27 -27.03 -21.45
N THR A 212 41.54 -26.77 -21.10
CA THR A 212 42.00 -25.51 -20.48
C THR A 212 41.73 -24.28 -21.35
N VAL A 213 41.91 -24.38 -22.69
CA VAL A 213 41.71 -23.30 -23.63
C VAL A 213 40.21 -22.90 -23.67
N ALA A 214 39.27 -23.87 -23.67
CA ALA A 214 37.84 -23.60 -23.63
C ALA A 214 37.44 -22.91 -22.32
N LYS A 215 38.01 -23.31 -21.18
CA LYS A 215 37.79 -22.66 -19.88
C LYS A 215 38.24 -21.21 -19.89
N ILE A 216 39.42 -20.91 -20.41
CA ILE A 216 39.96 -19.55 -20.51
C ILE A 216 39.04 -18.71 -21.44
N ALA A 217 38.69 -19.27 -22.60
CA ALA A 217 37.82 -18.57 -23.56
C ALA A 217 36.45 -18.21 -22.94
N ILE A 218 35.78 -19.16 -22.26
CA ILE A 218 34.49 -18.92 -21.58
C ILE A 218 34.63 -17.81 -20.55
N LEU A 219 35.71 -17.84 -19.73
CA LEU A 219 35.92 -16.85 -18.70
C LEU A 219 36.21 -15.45 -19.26
N VAL A 220 37.02 -15.34 -20.29
CA VAL A 220 37.38 -14.09 -20.95
C VAL A 220 36.14 -13.48 -21.62
N PHE A 221 35.38 -14.26 -22.38
CA PHE A 221 34.15 -13.79 -23.01
C PHE A 221 33.12 -13.34 -21.98
N ALA A 222 32.90 -14.10 -20.91
CA ALA A 222 31.97 -13.72 -19.86
C ALA A 222 32.36 -12.40 -19.18
N LEU A 223 33.66 -12.22 -18.83
CA LEU A 223 34.15 -10.98 -18.23
C LEU A 223 34.00 -9.78 -19.18
N LEU A 224 34.33 -9.95 -20.44
CA LEU A 224 34.14 -8.89 -21.44
C LEU A 224 32.68 -8.47 -21.53
N PHE A 225 31.76 -9.40 -21.63
CA PHE A 225 30.32 -9.07 -21.75
C PHE A 225 29.73 -8.54 -20.48
N LEU A 226 30.12 -8.97 -19.30
CA LEU A 226 29.67 -8.43 -18.03
C LEU A 226 29.97 -6.94 -17.87
N VAL A 227 31.12 -6.48 -18.40
CA VAL A 227 31.51 -5.07 -18.34
C VAL A 227 31.02 -4.31 -19.57
N PHE A 228 31.20 -4.87 -20.77
CA PHE A 228 30.96 -4.19 -22.03
C PHE A 228 29.46 -3.92 -22.27
N THR A 229 28.58 -4.88 -21.96
CA THR A 229 27.14 -4.72 -22.21
C THR A 229 26.50 -3.58 -21.41
N PRO A 230 26.72 -3.46 -20.07
CA PRO A 230 26.22 -2.29 -19.33
C PRO A 230 26.85 -0.97 -19.79
N LEU A 231 28.14 -0.94 -20.14
CA LEU A 231 28.81 0.27 -20.65
C LEU A 231 28.24 0.74 -21.99
N VAL A 232 28.01 -0.20 -22.92
CA VAL A 232 27.38 0.13 -24.21
C VAL A 232 25.96 0.63 -23.99
N THR A 233 25.20 -0.04 -23.14
CA THR A 233 23.84 0.39 -22.80
C THR A 233 23.84 1.80 -22.19
N TYR A 234 24.74 2.09 -21.26
CA TYR A 234 24.89 3.42 -20.67
C TYR A 234 25.15 4.50 -21.74
N ASN A 235 26.02 4.23 -22.70
CA ASN A 235 26.34 5.19 -23.77
C ASN A 235 25.22 5.35 -24.81
N LEU A 236 24.38 4.34 -24.98
CA LEU A 236 23.28 4.37 -25.96
C LEU A 236 21.95 4.88 -25.37
N THR A 237 21.79 4.87 -24.05
CA THR A 237 20.55 5.30 -23.38
C THR A 237 20.77 6.61 -22.65
N THR A 238 19.95 7.61 -22.96
CA THR A 238 19.92 8.91 -22.25
C THR A 238 19.18 8.86 -20.92
N SER A 239 18.50 7.75 -20.63
CA SER A 239 17.67 7.58 -19.42
C SER A 239 18.46 7.13 -18.17
N ALA A 240 19.72 6.73 -18.33
CA ALA A 240 20.53 6.27 -17.22
C ALA A 240 21.29 7.45 -16.59
N ASN A 241 20.96 7.77 -15.34
CA ASN A 241 21.56 8.90 -14.61
C ASN A 241 22.99 8.57 -14.11
N SER A 242 23.35 7.29 -14.04
CA SER A 242 24.69 6.85 -13.62
C SER A 242 25.01 5.47 -14.19
N LEU A 243 26.32 5.15 -14.26
CA LEU A 243 26.76 3.81 -14.66
C LEU A 243 26.22 2.72 -13.71
N LEU A 244 26.11 3.03 -12.41
CA LEU A 244 25.58 2.08 -11.42
C LEU A 244 24.10 1.75 -11.72
N SER A 245 23.30 2.72 -12.15
CA SER A 245 21.89 2.48 -12.49
C SER A 245 21.73 1.51 -13.67
N THR A 246 22.65 1.50 -14.63
CA THR A 246 22.64 0.50 -15.72
C THR A 246 22.98 -0.91 -15.22
N PHE A 247 23.89 -1.07 -14.27
CA PHE A 247 24.16 -2.38 -13.68
C PHE A 247 22.96 -2.91 -12.89
N LEU A 248 22.13 -2.04 -12.33
CA LEU A 248 20.97 -2.40 -11.49
C LEU A 248 19.64 -2.43 -12.26
N LEU A 249 19.66 -2.33 -13.60
CA LEU A 249 18.47 -2.45 -14.43
C LEU A 249 17.68 -3.74 -14.13
N GLY A 250 16.37 -3.63 -14.00
CA GLY A 250 15.51 -4.77 -13.65
C GLY A 250 15.24 -4.91 -12.15
N ILE A 251 15.88 -4.11 -11.28
CA ILE A 251 15.48 -3.96 -9.88
C ILE A 251 14.52 -2.78 -9.79
N PRO A 252 13.38 -2.92 -9.09
CA PRO A 252 12.49 -1.80 -8.84
C PRO A 252 13.23 -0.65 -8.13
N ASN A 253 13.12 0.55 -8.68
CA ASN A 253 13.81 1.73 -8.15
C ASN A 253 12.93 2.42 -7.10
N LEU A 254 13.39 2.43 -5.86
CA LEU A 254 12.82 3.23 -4.77
C LEU A 254 13.53 4.59 -4.73
N THR A 255 12.81 5.65 -4.41
CA THR A 255 13.42 6.97 -4.20
C THR A 255 14.39 6.94 -3.00
N GLU A 256 15.40 7.82 -2.99
CA GLU A 256 16.41 7.86 -1.93
C GLU A 256 15.80 8.07 -0.54
N GLU A 257 14.73 8.86 -0.45
CA GLU A 257 13.99 9.12 0.79
C GLU A 257 13.31 7.88 1.37
N GLN A 258 13.06 6.86 0.50
CA GLN A 258 12.38 5.62 0.86
C GLN A 258 13.33 4.43 0.88
N ASN A 259 14.64 4.68 0.94
CA ASN A 259 15.66 3.63 0.90
C ASN A 259 15.39 2.56 1.97
N ASN A 260 14.57 1.59 1.59
CA ASN A 260 14.22 0.47 2.46
C ASN A 260 15.37 -0.54 2.42
N ALA A 261 16.20 -0.52 3.46
CA ALA A 261 17.35 -1.41 3.58
C ALA A 261 16.97 -2.89 3.43
N ILE A 262 15.77 -3.28 3.87
CA ILE A 262 15.24 -4.64 3.74
C ILE A 262 15.02 -4.97 2.26
N PHE A 263 14.36 -4.08 1.52
CA PHE A 263 14.09 -4.25 0.10
C PHE A 263 15.39 -4.38 -0.72
N SER A 264 16.32 -3.46 -0.50
CA SER A 264 17.61 -3.42 -1.20
C SER A 264 18.47 -4.65 -0.88
N SER A 265 18.55 -5.05 0.39
CA SER A 265 19.29 -6.24 0.82
C SER A 265 18.67 -7.52 0.28
N ALA A 266 17.35 -7.66 0.32
CA ALA A 266 16.66 -8.85 -0.20
C ALA A 266 16.80 -8.94 -1.73
N SER A 267 16.75 -7.82 -2.46
CA SER A 267 16.98 -7.78 -3.91
C SER A 267 18.42 -8.18 -4.28
N ALA A 268 19.42 -7.67 -3.56
CA ALA A 268 20.83 -8.05 -3.74
C ALA A 268 21.05 -9.54 -3.46
N LEU A 269 20.45 -10.08 -2.39
CA LEU A 269 20.52 -11.50 -2.07
C LEU A 269 19.82 -12.36 -3.13
N LEU A 270 18.69 -11.92 -3.68
CA LEU A 270 17.99 -12.64 -4.75
C LEU A 270 18.87 -12.78 -6.00
N ILE A 271 19.59 -11.72 -6.37
CA ILE A 271 20.55 -11.74 -7.49
C ILE A 271 21.71 -12.68 -7.16
N ALA A 272 22.26 -12.61 -5.96
CA ALA A 272 23.34 -13.49 -5.52
C ALA A 272 22.92 -14.98 -5.52
N LEU A 273 21.64 -15.27 -5.26
CA LEU A 273 21.10 -16.64 -5.32
C LEU A 273 21.01 -17.23 -6.74
N GLN A 274 21.21 -16.45 -7.79
CA GLN A 274 21.44 -17.03 -9.12
C GLN A 274 22.85 -17.62 -9.25
N ILE A 275 23.82 -17.11 -8.49
CA ILE A 275 25.23 -17.47 -8.58
C ILE A 275 25.59 -18.53 -7.52
N ILE A 276 25.20 -18.31 -6.26
CA ILE A 276 25.59 -19.15 -5.12
C ILE A 276 25.23 -20.62 -5.32
N PRO A 277 24.04 -21.02 -5.80
CA PRO A 277 23.72 -22.42 -6.01
C PRO A 277 24.57 -23.11 -7.09
N ALA A 278 25.18 -22.35 -8.01
CA ALA A 278 26.16 -22.93 -8.95
C ALA A 278 27.39 -23.51 -8.23
N LEU A 279 27.65 -23.10 -6.99
CA LEU A 279 28.70 -23.63 -6.12
C LEU A 279 28.19 -24.71 -5.15
N TYR A 280 26.87 -25.01 -5.18
CA TYR A 280 26.27 -25.99 -4.29
C TYR A 280 26.98 -27.34 -4.33
N LYS A 281 27.15 -27.92 -3.15
CA LYS A 281 27.55 -29.31 -2.92
C LYS A 281 26.56 -29.92 -1.93
N PRO A 282 26.11 -31.17 -2.13
CA PRO A 282 25.24 -31.85 -1.20
C PRO A 282 25.80 -31.81 0.22
N LEU A 283 24.92 -31.55 1.20
CA LEU A 283 25.30 -31.54 2.60
C LEU A 283 25.80 -32.94 3.02
N PRO A 284 26.82 -33.02 3.89
CA PRO A 284 27.33 -34.31 4.36
C PRO A 284 26.21 -35.13 5.05
N LEU A 285 26.32 -36.44 4.97
CA LEU A 285 25.36 -37.35 5.59
C LEU A 285 25.38 -37.17 7.12
N ILE A 286 24.35 -36.51 7.65
CA ILE A 286 24.11 -36.32 9.07
C ILE A 286 23.03 -37.32 9.52
N LYS A 287 23.04 -37.75 10.79
CA LYS A 287 21.98 -38.63 11.32
C LYS A 287 20.60 -38.02 11.09
N ALA A 288 19.63 -38.84 10.73
CA ALA A 288 18.25 -38.43 10.36
C ALA A 288 17.61 -37.43 11.36
N GLN A 289 17.84 -37.60 12.66
CA GLN A 289 17.33 -36.72 13.70
C GLN A 289 17.89 -35.30 13.61
N HIS A 290 19.18 -35.14 13.40
CA HIS A 290 19.85 -33.84 13.26
C HIS A 290 19.42 -33.14 11.98
N TYR A 291 19.19 -33.93 10.92
CA TYR A 291 18.72 -33.42 9.65
C TYR A 291 17.29 -32.85 9.74
N LEU A 292 16.36 -33.54 10.39
CA LEU A 292 15.00 -33.06 10.64
C LEU A 292 15.01 -31.75 11.44
N ILE A 293 15.84 -31.68 12.50
CA ILE A 293 16.00 -30.45 13.29
C ILE A 293 16.53 -29.33 12.43
N PHE A 294 17.53 -29.57 11.60
CA PHE A 294 18.10 -28.56 10.68
C PHE A 294 17.04 -28.02 9.70
N GLN A 295 16.30 -28.87 9.03
CA GLN A 295 15.25 -28.48 8.08
C GLN A 295 14.14 -27.68 8.76
N SER A 296 13.72 -28.11 9.94
CA SER A 296 12.70 -27.41 10.73
C SER A 296 13.20 -26.03 11.19
N ALA A 297 14.46 -25.92 11.57
CA ALA A 297 15.09 -24.66 11.95
C ALA A 297 15.19 -23.70 10.76
N VAL A 298 15.61 -24.19 9.59
CA VAL A 298 15.66 -23.36 8.37
C VAL A 298 14.27 -22.85 7.98
N LEU A 299 13.25 -23.72 8.02
CA LEU A 299 11.87 -23.32 7.76
C LEU A 299 11.37 -22.27 8.77
N ALA A 300 11.65 -22.47 10.06
CA ALA A 300 11.31 -21.52 11.11
C ALA A 300 12.00 -20.16 10.88
N VAL A 301 13.26 -20.15 10.47
CA VAL A 301 14.00 -18.93 10.10
C VAL A 301 13.34 -18.26 8.90
N TYR A 302 12.93 -18.99 7.86
CA TYR A 302 12.24 -18.44 6.70
C TYR A 302 10.92 -17.74 7.08
N LEU A 303 10.09 -18.43 7.87
CA LEU A 303 8.82 -17.87 8.34
C LEU A 303 9.03 -16.65 9.25
N LEU A 304 9.97 -16.74 10.18
CA LEU A 304 10.30 -15.64 11.09
C LEU A 304 10.86 -14.42 10.33
N THR A 305 11.78 -14.64 9.39
CA THR A 305 12.37 -13.55 8.60
C THR A 305 11.30 -12.88 7.72
N SER A 306 10.47 -13.66 7.05
CA SER A 306 9.34 -13.11 6.27
C SER A 306 8.40 -12.33 7.16
N TYR A 307 8.10 -12.83 8.36
CA TYR A 307 7.27 -12.15 9.32
C TYR A 307 7.91 -10.84 9.82
N LEU A 308 9.18 -10.81 10.19
CA LEU A 308 9.88 -9.62 10.71
C LEU A 308 10.12 -8.55 9.64
N CYS A 309 10.39 -8.96 8.39
CA CYS A 309 10.63 -8.06 7.27
C CYS A 309 9.36 -7.54 6.59
N TRP A 310 8.19 -8.07 6.96
CA TRP A 310 6.92 -7.62 6.41
C TRP A 310 6.57 -6.23 6.90
N PHE A 311 6.15 -5.36 5.97
CA PHE A 311 5.64 -4.04 6.33
C PHE A 311 4.31 -4.17 7.10
N ARG A 312 4.29 -3.67 8.32
CA ARG A 312 3.13 -3.76 9.22
C ARG A 312 2.78 -2.38 9.72
N ASP A 313 1.79 -1.83 9.09
CA ASP A 313 1.13 -0.63 9.58
C ASP A 313 -0.37 -0.89 9.54
N THR A 314 -1.02 -0.75 10.67
CA THR A 314 -2.46 -1.01 10.80
C THR A 314 -3.28 0.00 10.02
N ASN A 315 -2.86 1.26 10.02
CA ASN A 315 -3.53 2.33 9.29
C ASN A 315 -3.38 2.13 7.78
N PHE A 316 -2.19 1.78 7.29
CA PHE A 316 -1.93 1.54 5.88
C PHE A 316 -2.90 0.54 5.25
N LYS A 317 -3.14 -0.59 5.92
CA LYS A 317 -4.08 -1.61 5.42
C LYS A 317 -5.50 -1.06 5.33
N ALA A 318 -5.94 -0.34 6.36
CA ALA A 318 -7.28 0.25 6.39
C ALA A 318 -7.43 1.38 5.36
N GLU A 319 -6.41 2.22 5.19
CA GLU A 319 -6.39 3.29 4.18
C GLU A 319 -6.56 2.74 2.76
N ILE A 320 -5.85 1.66 2.43
CA ILE A 320 -5.98 1.01 1.13
C ILE A 320 -7.38 0.43 0.94
N ALA A 321 -7.92 -0.27 1.95
CA ALA A 321 -9.25 -0.84 1.87
C ALA A 321 -10.32 0.26 1.71
N MET A 322 -10.23 1.36 2.48
CA MET A 322 -11.12 2.52 2.35
C MET A 322 -10.97 3.19 0.98
N SER A 323 -9.74 3.35 0.48
CA SER A 323 -9.47 3.91 -0.85
C SER A 323 -10.11 3.07 -1.96
N ASN A 324 -10.00 1.74 -1.88
CA ASN A 324 -10.64 0.83 -2.84
C ASN A 324 -12.18 0.86 -2.73
N ALA A 325 -12.72 1.05 -1.52
CA ALA A 325 -14.17 1.21 -1.33
C ALA A 325 -14.67 2.53 -1.95
N ILE A 326 -13.90 3.63 -1.83
CA ILE A 326 -14.19 4.92 -2.49
C ILE A 326 -14.17 4.76 -4.02
N ASP A 327 -13.20 4.03 -4.58
CA ASP A 327 -13.12 3.77 -6.04
C ASP A 327 -14.34 3.00 -6.57
N ARG A 328 -15.06 2.28 -5.69
CA ARG A 328 -16.34 1.60 -5.97
C ARG A 328 -17.58 2.42 -5.55
N GLU A 329 -17.37 3.61 -4.98
CA GLU A 329 -18.41 4.46 -4.38
C GLU A 329 -19.21 3.75 -3.26
N ASP A 330 -18.59 2.78 -2.58
CA ASP A 330 -19.19 2.10 -1.42
C ASP A 330 -18.92 2.87 -0.12
N TRP A 331 -19.66 3.97 0.04
CA TRP A 331 -19.51 4.89 1.17
C TRP A 331 -19.82 4.23 2.52
N LYS A 332 -20.71 3.24 2.54
CA LYS A 332 -21.04 2.50 3.77
C LYS A 332 -19.87 1.65 4.21
N GLU A 333 -19.21 0.98 3.26
CA GLU A 333 -18.04 0.15 3.56
C GLU A 333 -16.87 0.99 4.08
N VAL A 334 -16.65 2.20 3.55
CA VAL A 334 -15.66 3.15 4.07
C VAL A 334 -15.88 3.41 5.56
N CYS A 335 -17.12 3.70 5.97
CA CYS A 335 -17.47 3.93 7.38
C CYS A 335 -17.31 2.66 8.23
N ASN A 336 -17.70 1.50 7.70
CA ASN A 336 -17.59 0.21 8.39
C ASN A 336 -16.13 -0.17 8.69
N ILE A 337 -15.22 0.02 7.72
CA ILE A 337 -13.79 -0.25 7.89
C ILE A 337 -13.22 0.60 9.02
N HIS A 338 -13.52 1.92 9.02
CA HIS A 338 -13.06 2.83 10.07
C HIS A 338 -13.58 2.39 11.45
N LYS A 339 -14.89 2.11 11.55
CA LYS A 339 -15.55 1.70 12.79
C LYS A 339 -15.00 0.38 13.31
N ALA A 340 -14.91 -0.65 12.46
CA ALA A 340 -14.40 -1.97 12.84
C ALA A 340 -12.96 -1.90 13.35
N LEU A 341 -12.13 -1.04 12.75
CA LEU A 341 -10.75 -0.88 13.21
C LEU A 341 -10.68 -0.20 14.57
N THR A 342 -11.44 0.87 14.80
CA THR A 342 -11.46 1.57 16.10
C THR A 342 -12.00 0.70 17.21
N GLU A 343 -13.01 -0.12 16.96
CA GLU A 343 -13.55 -1.10 17.91
C GLU A 343 -12.54 -2.20 18.25
N LYS A 344 -11.83 -2.72 17.23
CA LYS A 344 -10.79 -3.75 17.42
C LYS A 344 -9.71 -3.32 18.41
N TYR A 345 -9.33 -2.05 18.43
CA TYR A 345 -8.27 -1.53 19.31
C TYR A 345 -8.76 -1.01 20.66
N SER A 346 -10.07 -0.96 20.90
CA SER A 346 -10.64 -0.48 22.18
C SER A 346 -10.12 -1.24 23.40
N ALA A 347 -10.04 -2.56 23.33
CA ALA A 347 -9.50 -3.38 24.42
C ALA A 347 -7.98 -3.16 24.65
N SER A 348 -7.23 -2.92 23.57
CA SER A 348 -5.80 -2.57 23.63
C SER A 348 -5.59 -1.22 24.29
N ASP A 349 -6.39 -0.23 23.92
CA ASP A 349 -6.34 1.12 24.48
C ASP A 349 -6.66 1.10 26.00
N LYS A 350 -7.63 0.30 26.42
CA LYS A 350 -7.93 0.10 27.85
C LYS A 350 -6.74 -0.46 28.62
N LYS A 351 -6.04 -1.44 28.04
CA LYS A 351 -4.84 -2.01 28.63
C LYS A 351 -3.68 -1.01 28.69
N ALA A 352 -3.50 -0.23 27.62
CA ALA A 352 -2.52 0.85 27.54
C ALA A 352 -2.80 1.93 28.60
N TYR A 353 -4.07 2.32 28.78
CA TYR A 353 -4.50 3.26 29.80
C TYR A 353 -4.16 2.78 31.22
N ASN A 354 -4.52 1.54 31.58
CA ASN A 354 -4.23 1.00 32.89
C ASN A 354 -2.73 1.02 33.22
N LYS A 355 -1.90 0.72 32.21
CA LYS A 355 -0.44 0.78 32.32
C LYS A 355 0.08 2.22 32.47
N LEU A 356 -0.48 3.17 31.69
CA LEU A 356 -0.15 4.59 31.79
C LEU A 356 -0.50 5.13 33.18
N HIS A 357 -1.75 4.93 33.60
CA HIS A 357 -2.27 5.39 34.90
C HIS A 357 -1.41 4.88 36.09
N SER A 358 -1.03 3.61 36.06
CA SER A 358 -0.18 3.04 37.14
C SER A 358 1.21 3.68 37.14
N LYS A 359 1.81 3.96 36.02
CA LYS A 359 3.14 4.60 35.91
C LYS A 359 3.13 6.09 36.27
N VAL A 360 2.11 6.82 35.82
CA VAL A 360 1.95 8.24 36.13
C VAL A 360 1.72 8.43 37.64
N ASN A 361 0.94 7.54 38.28
CA ASN A 361 0.73 7.57 39.73
C ASN A 361 1.99 7.25 40.56
N ALA A 362 2.91 6.46 39.98
CA ALA A 362 4.20 6.15 40.62
C ALA A 362 5.27 7.24 40.41
N ALA A 363 5.06 8.17 39.49
CA ALA A 363 5.99 9.25 39.17
C ALA A 363 6.00 10.34 40.27
N ASN A 364 7.19 10.83 40.60
CA ASN A 364 7.38 11.81 41.65
C ASN A 364 7.44 13.25 41.12
N THR A 365 7.81 13.44 39.88
CA THR A 365 7.99 14.77 39.26
C THR A 365 7.16 14.94 37.98
N SER A 366 6.83 16.20 37.65
CA SER A 366 6.11 16.52 36.40
C SER A 366 6.92 16.10 35.16
N SER A 367 8.23 16.32 35.17
CA SER A 367 9.13 15.94 34.06
C SER A 367 9.17 14.42 33.84
N GLU A 368 9.09 13.63 34.92
CA GLU A 368 9.01 12.17 34.83
C GLU A 368 7.68 11.73 34.25
N MET A 369 6.56 12.38 34.61
CA MET A 369 5.24 12.13 34.04
C MET A 369 5.23 12.43 32.53
N ASP A 370 5.75 13.57 32.10
CA ASP A 370 5.82 13.95 30.68
C ASP A 370 6.62 12.92 29.85
N LEU A 371 7.74 12.45 30.39
CA LEU A 371 8.56 11.41 29.74
C LEU A 371 7.81 10.06 29.64
N ILE A 372 7.04 9.70 30.67
CA ILE A 372 6.22 8.47 30.64
C ILE A 372 5.13 8.61 29.57
N VAL A 373 4.43 9.73 29.53
CA VAL A 373 3.39 10.01 28.54
C VAL A 373 3.96 9.94 27.13
N GLU A 374 5.07 10.60 26.85
CA GLU A 374 5.71 10.59 25.55
C GLU A 374 6.09 9.16 25.10
N LYS A 375 6.72 8.38 25.99
CA LYS A 375 7.09 6.98 25.71
C LYS A 375 5.89 6.08 25.45
N MET A 376 4.77 6.33 26.11
CA MET A 376 3.57 5.48 26.02
C MET A 376 2.54 5.98 25.01
N ARG A 377 2.76 7.13 24.37
CA ARG A 377 1.86 7.69 23.36
C ARG A 377 1.59 6.70 22.21
N ASN A 378 2.61 5.92 21.84
CA ASN A 378 2.50 4.93 20.78
C ASN A 378 1.78 3.62 21.18
N ASP A 379 1.51 3.42 22.48
CA ASP A 379 0.77 2.26 22.97
C ASP A 379 -0.75 2.38 22.68
N PHE A 380 -1.24 3.60 22.36
CA PHE A 380 -2.62 3.87 21.97
C PHE A 380 -2.81 3.86 20.49
N PHE A 381 -3.90 3.27 20.03
CA PHE A 381 -4.28 3.32 18.62
C PHE A 381 -4.87 4.70 18.28
N GLU A 382 -4.36 5.32 17.22
CA GLU A 382 -4.96 6.51 16.60
C GLU A 382 -5.18 6.26 15.11
N PRO A 383 -6.40 6.51 14.59
CA PRO A 383 -6.66 6.53 13.14
C PRO A 383 -5.79 7.58 12.46
N SER A 384 -5.34 7.28 11.26
CA SER A 384 -4.60 8.27 10.47
C SER A 384 -5.50 9.40 9.98
N ARG A 385 -4.87 10.54 9.62
CA ARG A 385 -5.59 11.67 9.00
C ARG A 385 -6.29 11.25 7.70
N ILE A 386 -5.68 10.41 6.87
CA ILE A 386 -6.30 9.89 5.65
C ILE A 386 -7.58 9.12 5.96
N MET A 387 -7.56 8.24 6.95
CA MET A 387 -8.75 7.49 7.37
C MET A 387 -9.86 8.41 7.86
N VAL A 388 -9.52 9.44 8.64
CA VAL A 388 -10.49 10.46 9.11
C VAL A 388 -11.11 11.20 7.94
N GLN A 389 -10.31 11.63 6.95
CA GLN A 389 -10.80 12.34 5.77
C GLN A 389 -11.67 11.45 4.88
N TYR A 390 -11.30 10.19 4.69
CA TYR A 390 -12.11 9.23 3.94
C TYR A 390 -13.46 8.96 4.64
N LYS A 391 -13.46 8.77 5.98
CA LYS A 391 -14.69 8.66 6.77
C LYS A 391 -15.57 9.88 6.59
N ASN A 392 -15.03 11.08 6.73
CA ASN A 392 -15.75 12.32 6.62
C ASN A 392 -16.36 12.53 5.22
N LEU A 393 -15.59 12.22 4.17
CA LEU A 393 -16.10 12.22 2.80
C LEU A 393 -17.28 11.25 2.65
N ALA A 394 -17.15 10.03 3.16
CA ALA A 394 -18.20 9.02 3.10
C ALA A 394 -19.46 9.46 3.84
N LEU A 395 -19.34 10.05 5.03
CA LEU A 395 -20.49 10.60 5.77
C LEU A 395 -21.18 11.74 5.03
N VAL A 396 -20.44 12.63 4.37
CA VAL A 396 -20.99 13.67 3.49
C VAL A 396 -21.78 13.05 2.33
N LYS A 397 -21.25 12.00 1.69
CA LYS A 397 -21.96 11.32 0.59
C LYS A 397 -23.19 10.55 1.07
N LEU A 398 -23.21 10.10 2.32
CA LEU A 398 -24.36 9.46 2.94
C LEU A 398 -25.36 10.48 3.54
N GLY A 399 -24.98 11.76 3.68
CA GLY A 399 -25.79 12.80 4.30
C GLY A 399 -25.97 12.62 5.81
N THR A 400 -25.01 11.99 6.49
CA THR A 400 -25.06 11.66 7.93
C THR A 400 -23.96 12.35 8.75
N GLU A 401 -23.20 13.26 8.14
CA GLU A 401 -22.05 13.95 8.73
C GLU A 401 -22.38 14.68 10.04
N GLY A 402 -23.50 15.37 10.09
CA GLY A 402 -23.93 16.14 11.26
C GLY A 402 -24.30 15.29 12.49
N ASN A 403 -24.57 13.99 12.30
CA ASN A 403 -24.92 13.06 13.38
C ASN A 403 -23.83 12.03 13.68
N GLN A 404 -22.94 11.74 12.72
CA GLN A 404 -22.01 10.63 12.82
C GLN A 404 -20.52 11.03 12.75
N ALA A 405 -20.19 12.29 12.45
CA ALA A 405 -18.80 12.70 12.28
C ALA A 405 -17.90 12.37 13.49
N PHE A 406 -18.43 12.51 14.70
CA PHE A 406 -17.68 12.31 15.93
C PHE A 406 -18.11 11.07 16.76
N THR A 407 -18.83 10.13 16.15
CA THR A 407 -19.26 8.89 16.83
C THR A 407 -18.19 7.80 16.89
N CYS A 408 -17.10 7.96 16.18
CA CYS A 408 -15.96 7.05 16.20
C CYS A 408 -14.70 7.82 16.58
N LYS A 409 -13.71 7.08 17.10
CA LYS A 409 -12.41 7.67 17.45
C LYS A 409 -11.79 8.36 16.24
N ASP A 410 -11.51 9.64 16.35
CA ASP A 410 -10.77 10.43 15.38
C ASP A 410 -9.31 10.56 15.81
N GLY A 411 -8.42 10.65 14.82
CA GLY A 411 -6.99 10.86 15.02
C GLY A 411 -6.56 12.26 14.61
N GLY A 412 -5.71 12.87 15.43
CA GLY A 412 -5.01 14.11 15.09
C GLY A 412 -3.55 13.88 14.68
N ARG A 413 -3.14 12.63 14.51
CA ARG A 413 -1.74 12.26 14.35
C ARG A 413 -1.35 12.20 12.88
N GLU A 414 -0.27 12.89 12.53
CA GLU A 414 0.43 12.66 11.28
C GLU A 414 1.10 11.28 11.30
N GLN A 415 0.98 10.57 10.21
CA GLN A 415 1.69 9.31 10.04
C GLN A 415 3.18 9.55 9.80
N LYS A 416 4.02 8.62 10.24
CA LYS A 416 5.45 8.64 9.91
C LYS A 416 5.70 8.64 8.39
N ALA A 417 4.83 7.97 7.62
CA ALA A 417 4.91 7.93 6.16
C ALA A 417 4.61 9.28 5.50
N GLN A 418 3.83 10.15 6.12
CA GLN A 418 3.52 11.47 5.56
C GLN A 418 4.72 12.43 5.55
N GLN A 419 5.74 12.14 6.33
CA GLN A 419 7.01 12.87 6.26
C GLN A 419 7.79 12.58 4.97
N THR A 420 7.57 11.41 4.36
CA THR A 420 8.27 10.96 3.14
C THR A 420 7.37 10.90 1.92
N ILE A 421 6.05 10.70 2.11
CA ILE A 421 5.08 10.58 1.02
C ILE A 421 3.94 11.57 1.26
N PRO A 422 3.84 12.64 0.46
CA PRO A 422 2.77 13.62 0.60
C PRO A 422 1.38 12.98 0.56
N MET A 423 0.50 13.41 1.45
CA MET A 423 -0.88 12.92 1.55
C MET A 423 -1.63 13.04 0.22
N VAL A 424 -1.29 14.05 -0.58
CA VAL A 424 -1.88 14.30 -1.90
C VAL A 424 -1.69 13.15 -2.89
N LEU A 425 -0.54 12.45 -2.84
CA LEU A 425 -0.28 11.28 -3.69
C LEU A 425 -1.12 10.07 -3.27
N GLN A 426 -1.47 9.98 -1.99
CA GLN A 426 -2.23 8.85 -1.44
C GLN A 426 -3.73 9.01 -1.67
N CYS A 427 -4.30 10.19 -1.38
CA CYS A 427 -5.74 10.41 -1.38
C CYS A 427 -6.21 11.65 -2.16
N GLY A 428 -5.29 12.47 -2.71
CA GLY A 428 -5.63 13.77 -3.28
C GLY A 428 -6.65 13.73 -4.40
N LYS A 429 -6.47 12.85 -5.37
CA LYS A 429 -7.40 12.70 -6.49
C LYS A 429 -8.81 12.39 -6.04
N GLN A 430 -8.96 11.48 -5.07
CA GLN A 430 -10.24 11.07 -4.51
C GLN A 430 -10.89 12.23 -3.74
N LEU A 431 -10.17 12.82 -2.79
CA LEU A 431 -10.71 13.89 -1.97
C LEU A 431 -11.08 15.12 -2.82
N TYR A 432 -10.18 15.57 -3.69
CA TYR A 432 -10.48 16.72 -4.55
C TYR A 432 -11.68 16.47 -5.47
N LEU A 433 -11.73 15.33 -6.16
CA LEU A 433 -12.84 15.03 -7.06
C LEU A 433 -14.16 15.02 -6.32
N TYR A 434 -14.27 14.23 -5.26
CA TYR A 434 -15.53 14.02 -4.57
C TYR A 434 -15.96 15.20 -3.69
N TYR A 435 -15.06 16.11 -3.34
CA TYR A 435 -15.40 17.42 -2.75
C TYR A 435 -15.67 18.52 -3.79
N GLY A 436 -15.84 18.18 -5.08
CA GLY A 436 -16.25 19.12 -6.12
C GLY A 436 -15.12 19.99 -6.69
N LEU A 437 -13.89 19.51 -6.64
CA LEU A 437 -12.69 20.18 -7.15
C LEU A 437 -12.04 19.39 -8.30
N PRO A 438 -12.74 19.16 -9.43
CA PRO A 438 -12.26 18.32 -10.51
C PRO A 438 -10.97 18.84 -11.16
N TYR A 439 -10.74 20.16 -11.21
CA TYR A 439 -9.50 20.71 -11.75
C TYR A 439 -8.28 20.36 -10.90
N PHE A 440 -8.43 20.32 -9.58
CA PHE A 440 -7.34 19.87 -8.69
C PHE A 440 -7.10 18.38 -8.82
N ALA A 441 -8.15 17.57 -8.89
CA ALA A 441 -8.04 16.14 -9.12
C ALA A 441 -7.34 15.84 -10.46
N TYR A 442 -7.73 16.52 -11.54
CA TYR A 442 -7.12 16.43 -12.85
C TYR A 442 -5.63 16.78 -12.82
N ARG A 443 -5.28 17.91 -12.21
CA ARG A 443 -3.88 18.31 -12.09
C ARG A 443 -3.05 17.23 -11.41
N TRP A 444 -3.49 16.71 -10.27
CA TRP A 444 -2.74 15.67 -9.56
C TRP A 444 -2.68 14.34 -10.32
N CYS A 445 -3.65 14.04 -11.20
CA CYS A 445 -3.52 12.93 -12.13
C CYS A 445 -2.38 13.14 -13.12
N ILE A 446 -2.23 14.36 -13.65
CA ILE A 446 -1.16 14.69 -14.60
C ILE A 446 0.21 14.75 -13.92
N GLU A 447 0.32 15.41 -12.77
CA GLU A 447 1.57 15.48 -11.99
C GLU A 447 2.08 14.08 -11.62
N GLU A 448 1.19 13.21 -11.11
CA GLU A 448 1.55 11.83 -10.81
C GLU A 448 1.93 11.05 -12.08
N ALA A 449 1.21 11.26 -13.18
CA ALA A 449 1.51 10.58 -14.44
C ALA A 449 2.86 11.01 -15.06
N VAL A 450 3.24 12.27 -14.91
CA VAL A 450 4.55 12.79 -15.35
C VAL A 450 5.68 12.22 -14.51
N GLU A 451 5.50 12.15 -13.19
CA GLU A 451 6.56 11.71 -12.28
C GLU A 451 6.71 10.19 -12.20
N TYR A 452 5.58 9.45 -12.17
CA TYR A 452 5.56 8.00 -11.90
C TYR A 452 5.00 7.17 -13.08
N GLY A 453 4.57 7.82 -14.16
CA GLY A 453 3.94 7.16 -15.32
C GLY A 453 2.43 7.02 -15.20
N TRP A 454 1.79 6.81 -16.37
CA TRP A 454 0.35 6.58 -16.43
C TRP A 454 -0.04 5.24 -15.79
N ASN A 455 -1.12 5.28 -15.02
CA ASN A 455 -1.73 4.11 -14.40
C ASN A 455 -3.26 4.18 -14.54
N VAL A 456 -3.93 3.09 -14.20
CA VAL A 456 -5.40 2.99 -14.30
C VAL A 456 -6.10 4.04 -13.44
N ASP A 457 -5.60 4.25 -12.23
CA ASP A 457 -6.12 5.20 -11.26
C ASP A 457 -6.12 6.64 -11.82
N ASN A 458 -4.96 7.09 -12.35
CA ASN A 458 -4.83 8.40 -12.97
C ASN A 458 -5.77 8.57 -14.17
N LEU A 459 -5.85 7.56 -15.03
CA LEU A 459 -6.72 7.61 -16.22
C LEU A 459 -8.20 7.71 -15.84
N LYS A 460 -8.66 6.98 -14.81
CA LYS A 460 -10.04 7.04 -14.33
C LYS A 460 -10.38 8.40 -13.75
N TYR A 461 -9.56 8.90 -12.81
CA TYR A 461 -9.82 10.20 -12.17
C TYR A 461 -9.68 11.38 -13.12
N ALA A 462 -8.73 11.33 -14.07
CA ALA A 462 -8.65 12.31 -15.15
C ALA A 462 -9.89 12.29 -16.04
N THR A 463 -10.39 11.10 -16.40
CA THR A 463 -11.63 10.96 -17.18
C THR A 463 -12.84 11.57 -16.44
N LEU A 464 -13.04 11.22 -15.17
CA LEU A 464 -14.14 11.76 -14.37
C LEU A 464 -14.04 13.28 -14.24
N SER A 465 -12.85 13.80 -14.00
CA SER A 465 -12.60 15.24 -13.93
C SER A 465 -12.95 15.93 -15.25
N CYS A 466 -12.55 15.36 -16.38
CA CYS A 466 -12.86 15.92 -17.71
C CYS A 466 -14.37 15.87 -18.03
N ILE A 467 -15.07 14.80 -17.65
CA ILE A 467 -16.54 14.71 -17.83
C ILE A 467 -17.25 15.77 -16.97
N LEU A 468 -16.81 15.98 -15.73
CA LEU A 468 -17.39 16.97 -14.81
C LEU A 468 -17.18 18.43 -15.27
N THR A 469 -16.12 18.66 -16.03
CA THR A 469 -15.74 19.99 -16.56
C THR A 469 -16.07 20.17 -18.05
N ASP A 470 -16.91 19.26 -18.59
CA ASP A 470 -17.36 19.24 -19.99
C ASP A 470 -16.24 19.20 -21.04
N ASN A 471 -15.05 18.74 -20.63
CA ASN A 471 -13.89 18.53 -21.54
C ASN A 471 -13.95 17.13 -22.15
N PHE A 472 -14.95 16.87 -22.97
CA PHE A 472 -15.22 15.54 -23.52
C PHE A 472 -14.13 15.04 -24.48
N GLU A 473 -13.44 15.94 -25.18
CA GLU A 473 -12.35 15.55 -26.07
C GLU A 473 -11.18 14.90 -25.30
N MET A 474 -10.80 15.49 -24.16
CA MET A 474 -9.75 14.90 -23.32
C MET A 474 -10.24 13.63 -22.61
N ALA A 475 -11.48 13.60 -22.16
CA ALA A 475 -12.08 12.40 -21.58
C ALA A 475 -12.03 11.22 -22.56
N ASP A 476 -12.36 11.47 -23.85
CA ASP A 476 -12.29 10.47 -24.92
C ASP A 476 -10.88 9.87 -25.08
N LYS A 477 -9.84 10.72 -25.05
CA LYS A 477 -8.44 10.27 -25.15
C LYS A 477 -8.03 9.33 -24.02
N PHE A 478 -8.49 9.60 -22.78
CA PHE A 478 -8.23 8.72 -21.64
C PHE A 478 -9.04 7.43 -21.72
N LEU A 479 -10.32 7.51 -22.12
CA LEU A 479 -11.18 6.35 -22.29
C LEU A 479 -10.64 5.40 -23.37
N HIS A 480 -10.15 5.93 -24.47
CA HIS A 480 -9.55 5.12 -25.54
C HIS A 480 -8.39 4.25 -25.03
N ARG A 481 -7.61 4.73 -24.05
CA ARG A 481 -6.57 3.91 -23.39
C ARG A 481 -7.19 2.85 -22.50
N LEU A 482 -8.16 3.21 -21.64
CA LEU A 482 -8.80 2.27 -20.72
C LEU A 482 -9.60 1.18 -21.44
N GLU A 483 -10.15 1.44 -22.62
CA GLU A 483 -10.82 0.45 -23.46
C GLU A 483 -9.88 -0.65 -23.97
N LYS A 484 -8.57 -0.38 -24.01
CA LYS A 484 -7.52 -1.36 -24.38
C LYS A 484 -7.00 -2.17 -23.19
N THR A 485 -7.58 -2.02 -22.01
CA THR A 485 -7.27 -2.84 -20.83
C THR A 485 -8.19 -4.05 -20.74
N LEU A 486 -7.77 -5.08 -20.01
CA LEU A 486 -8.59 -6.28 -19.81
C LEU A 486 -9.79 -6.03 -18.89
N TYR A 487 -9.57 -5.45 -17.72
CA TYR A 487 -10.57 -5.37 -16.66
C TYR A 487 -11.33 -4.03 -16.64
N HIS A 488 -10.75 -2.93 -17.14
CA HIS A 488 -11.37 -1.61 -17.07
C HIS A 488 -12.15 -1.20 -18.32
N ARG A 489 -12.15 -2.05 -19.37
CA ARG A 489 -12.90 -1.81 -20.62
C ARG A 489 -14.40 -1.59 -20.38
N LYS A 490 -15.01 -2.35 -19.46
CA LYS A 490 -16.45 -2.23 -19.17
C LYS A 490 -16.76 -0.86 -18.55
N TRP A 491 -15.95 -0.44 -17.58
CA TRP A 491 -16.07 0.88 -16.97
C TRP A 491 -15.86 2.01 -18.00
N ALA A 492 -14.85 1.88 -18.85
CA ALA A 492 -14.58 2.87 -19.89
C ALA A 492 -15.77 3.03 -20.87
N LYS A 493 -16.38 1.93 -21.30
CA LYS A 493 -17.59 1.96 -22.13
C LYS A 493 -18.78 2.62 -21.44
N GLN A 494 -18.94 2.40 -20.15
CA GLN A 494 -19.98 3.08 -19.36
C GLN A 494 -19.72 4.59 -19.28
N MET A 495 -18.48 5.03 -19.06
CA MET A 495 -18.14 6.45 -19.04
C MET A 495 -18.29 7.09 -20.43
N ARG A 496 -18.02 6.35 -21.51
CA ARG A 496 -18.24 6.82 -22.87
C ARG A 496 -19.68 7.20 -23.14
N SER A 497 -20.65 6.47 -22.59
CA SER A 497 -22.06 6.82 -22.75
C SER A 497 -22.44 8.22 -22.25
N TYR A 498 -21.70 8.75 -21.27
CA TYR A 498 -21.89 10.12 -20.76
C TYR A 498 -21.29 11.17 -21.72
N ILE A 499 -20.28 10.81 -22.52
CA ILE A 499 -19.72 11.69 -23.55
C ILE A 499 -20.66 11.72 -24.76
N ASP A 500 -21.13 10.54 -25.18
CA ASP A 500 -22.05 10.39 -26.32
C ASP A 500 -23.42 11.01 -26.04
N ASN A 501 -23.86 11.01 -24.79
CA ASN A 501 -25.14 11.56 -24.35
C ASN A 501 -24.98 12.38 -23.05
N PRO A 502 -24.50 13.63 -23.11
CA PRO A 502 -24.20 14.46 -21.95
C PRO A 502 -25.41 14.71 -21.02
N GLU A 503 -26.64 14.62 -21.55
CA GLU A 503 -27.86 14.76 -20.75
C GLU A 503 -27.99 13.71 -19.64
N GLN A 504 -27.38 12.53 -19.83
CA GLN A 504 -27.36 11.48 -18.80
C GLN A 504 -26.53 11.86 -17.56
N ILE A 505 -25.60 12.82 -17.68
CA ILE A 505 -24.83 13.34 -16.55
C ILE A 505 -25.76 14.01 -15.53
N ALA A 506 -26.80 14.70 -16.01
CA ALA A 506 -27.81 15.33 -15.14
C ALA A 506 -28.68 14.31 -14.39
N GLN A 507 -28.80 13.09 -14.89
CA GLN A 507 -29.56 12.01 -14.28
C GLN A 507 -28.73 11.12 -13.34
N SER A 508 -27.39 11.22 -13.41
CA SER A 508 -26.49 10.43 -12.57
C SER A 508 -26.40 10.99 -11.16
N THR A 509 -26.83 10.21 -10.16
CA THR A 509 -26.77 10.59 -8.75
C THR A 509 -25.34 10.86 -8.28
N SER A 510 -24.35 10.07 -8.77
CA SER A 510 -22.94 10.25 -8.45
C SER A 510 -22.41 11.58 -8.98
N PHE A 511 -22.63 11.89 -10.27
CA PHE A 511 -22.20 13.17 -10.83
C PHE A 511 -22.93 14.36 -10.20
N GLN A 512 -24.21 14.25 -9.92
CA GLN A 512 -24.97 15.33 -9.26
C GLN A 512 -24.48 15.58 -7.83
N ALA A 513 -24.13 14.53 -7.09
CA ALA A 513 -23.54 14.67 -5.75
C ALA A 513 -22.18 15.38 -5.76
N ILE A 514 -21.42 15.31 -6.86
CA ILE A 514 -20.17 16.05 -7.03
C ILE A 514 -20.48 17.48 -7.50
N LYS A 515 -21.32 17.63 -8.54
CA LYS A 515 -21.71 18.95 -9.10
C LYS A 515 -22.33 19.87 -8.07
N SER A 516 -23.05 19.34 -7.08
CA SER A 516 -23.62 20.13 -5.98
C SER A 516 -22.57 20.83 -5.11
N LEU A 517 -21.31 20.37 -5.14
CA LEU A 517 -20.18 20.98 -4.43
C LEU A 517 -19.30 21.86 -5.34
N MET A 518 -19.51 21.83 -6.67
CA MET A 518 -18.76 22.63 -7.65
C MET A 518 -19.25 24.09 -7.69
N CYS A 519 -19.21 24.76 -6.55
CA CYS A 519 -19.74 26.13 -6.44
C CYS A 519 -18.79 27.20 -6.98
N TYR A 520 -17.52 26.90 -7.12
CA TYR A 520 -16.54 27.79 -7.73
C TYR A 520 -16.20 27.30 -9.14
N ASN A 521 -16.79 27.92 -10.14
CA ASN A 521 -16.45 27.67 -11.54
C ASN A 521 -15.08 28.31 -11.86
N ASN A 522 -14.21 27.59 -12.54
CA ASN A 522 -12.90 28.07 -13.04
C ASN A 522 -11.84 28.43 -12.00
N THR A 523 -11.85 27.82 -10.83
CA THR A 523 -10.69 27.89 -9.94
C THR A 523 -9.51 27.15 -10.55
N LEU A 524 -8.51 27.90 -10.99
CA LEU A 524 -7.23 27.30 -11.40
C LEU A 524 -6.61 26.61 -10.17
N SER A 525 -6.21 25.35 -10.35
CA SER A 525 -5.47 24.65 -9.31
C SER A 525 -4.12 25.31 -9.10
N ASN A 526 -3.71 25.44 -7.85
CA ASN A 526 -2.37 25.89 -7.48
C ASN A 526 -1.61 24.73 -6.82
N ASP A 527 -0.33 24.93 -6.43
CA ASP A 527 0.54 23.90 -5.86
C ASP A 527 0.18 23.56 -4.42
N GLN A 528 -1.07 23.27 -4.13
CA GLN A 528 -1.50 22.91 -2.79
C GLN A 528 -1.31 21.41 -2.52
N ALA A 529 -0.12 21.04 -2.04
CA ALA A 529 0.14 19.71 -1.52
C ALA A 529 -0.54 19.46 -0.17
N LEU A 530 -0.89 20.53 0.56
CA LEU A 530 -1.55 20.47 1.86
C LEU A 530 -3.06 20.38 1.70
N ILE A 531 -3.58 19.19 1.43
CA ILE A 531 -4.99 18.93 1.11
C ILE A 531 -5.92 19.47 2.19
N GLU A 532 -5.68 19.15 3.45
CA GLU A 532 -6.58 19.52 4.55
C GLU A 532 -6.68 21.04 4.67
N THR A 533 -5.55 21.74 4.68
CA THR A 533 -5.52 23.20 4.74
C THR A 533 -6.26 23.82 3.56
N TYR A 534 -6.09 23.26 2.36
CA TYR A 534 -6.78 23.76 1.19
C TYR A 534 -8.29 23.55 1.28
N LEU A 535 -8.76 22.34 1.64
CA LEU A 535 -10.18 22.03 1.76
C LEU A 535 -10.86 22.86 2.88
N ILE A 536 -10.17 23.04 4.02
CA ILE A 536 -10.64 23.93 5.08
C ILE A 536 -10.88 25.34 4.50
N ASN A 537 -9.87 25.93 3.89
CA ASN A 537 -9.98 27.29 3.35
C ASN A 537 -11.03 27.39 2.25
N HIS A 538 -11.13 26.38 1.38
CA HIS A 538 -12.12 26.35 0.29
C HIS A 538 -13.56 26.41 0.81
N PHE A 539 -13.88 25.65 1.87
CA PHE A 539 -15.24 25.58 2.39
C PHE A 539 -15.55 26.61 3.48
N THR A 540 -14.54 27.12 4.20
CA THR A 540 -14.79 27.97 5.38
C THR A 540 -14.39 29.44 5.19
N ALA A 541 -13.54 29.81 4.22
CA ALA A 541 -13.08 31.19 4.08
C ALA A 541 -14.21 32.14 3.61
N LYS A 542 -14.87 31.82 2.51
CA LYS A 542 -15.98 32.62 1.95
C LYS A 542 -17.05 31.69 1.39
N ARG A 543 -18.30 31.97 1.68
CA ARG A 543 -19.44 31.25 1.06
C ARG A 543 -19.64 31.78 -0.37
N PRO A 544 -19.68 30.90 -1.41
CA PRO A 544 -20.04 31.29 -2.76
C PRO A 544 -21.48 31.77 -2.87
N GLU A 545 -21.79 32.66 -3.84
CA GLU A 545 -23.15 33.13 -4.08
C GLU A 545 -24.11 32.01 -4.52
N ASN A 546 -23.58 31.04 -5.27
CA ASN A 546 -24.28 29.86 -5.77
C ASN A 546 -24.13 28.64 -4.86
N ALA A 547 -23.74 28.82 -3.59
CA ALA A 547 -23.58 27.71 -2.66
C ALA A 547 -24.90 26.95 -2.45
N THR A 548 -24.79 25.63 -2.54
CA THR A 548 -25.90 24.71 -2.33
C THR A 548 -26.07 24.35 -0.85
N PRO A 549 -27.21 23.82 -0.41
CA PRO A 549 -27.35 23.27 0.94
C PRO A 549 -26.31 22.18 1.27
N GLN A 550 -25.86 21.43 0.25
CA GLN A 550 -24.80 20.42 0.44
C GLN A 550 -23.44 21.07 0.70
N PHE A 551 -23.14 22.20 0.05
CA PHE A 551 -21.93 22.99 0.35
C PHE A 551 -21.92 23.45 1.82
N ASP A 552 -23.05 23.99 2.32
CA ASP A 552 -23.16 24.45 3.70
C ASP A 552 -22.97 23.32 4.73
N LYS A 553 -23.44 22.09 4.43
CA LYS A 553 -23.18 20.90 5.26
C LYS A 553 -21.68 20.55 5.33
N VAL A 554 -20.99 20.60 4.20
CA VAL A 554 -19.55 20.35 4.15
C VAL A 554 -18.77 21.44 4.87
N ALA A 555 -19.17 22.72 4.69
CA ALA A 555 -18.59 23.84 5.41
C ALA A 555 -18.76 23.70 6.94
N MET A 556 -19.90 23.24 7.39
CA MET A 556 -20.15 22.94 8.80
C MET A 556 -19.24 21.84 9.34
N LEU A 557 -19.06 20.74 8.59
CA LEU A 557 -18.15 19.67 8.99
C LEU A 557 -16.71 20.18 9.16
N TRP A 558 -16.21 20.97 8.20
CA TRP A 558 -14.88 21.57 8.29
C TRP A 558 -14.75 22.58 9.42
N ALA A 559 -15.82 23.42 9.66
CA ALA A 559 -15.85 24.35 10.78
C ALA A 559 -15.77 23.64 12.14
N LEU A 560 -16.42 22.50 12.29
CA LEU A 560 -16.33 21.68 13.51
C LEU A 560 -14.91 21.08 13.68
N GLN A 561 -14.28 20.66 12.60
CA GLN A 561 -12.93 20.06 12.66
C GLN A 561 -11.85 21.10 12.93
N THR A 562 -12.02 22.34 12.54
CA THR A 562 -11.06 23.41 12.83
C THR A 562 -11.12 23.90 14.29
N GLN A 563 -12.22 23.57 15.02
CA GLN A 563 -12.45 24.03 16.39
C GLN A 563 -12.42 25.58 16.53
N ASP A 564 -12.59 26.29 15.41
CA ASP A 564 -12.66 27.75 15.37
C ASP A 564 -14.09 28.22 15.58
N ILE A 565 -14.33 28.85 16.72
CA ILE A 565 -15.67 29.29 17.14
C ILE A 565 -16.23 30.36 16.17
N GLY A 566 -15.40 31.29 15.70
CA GLY A 566 -15.82 32.32 14.74
C GLY A 566 -16.24 31.72 13.40
N THR A 567 -15.44 30.80 12.88
CA THR A 567 -15.77 30.05 11.66
C THR A 567 -17.04 29.21 11.85
N PHE A 568 -17.20 28.55 13.01
CA PHE A 568 -18.39 27.77 13.30
C PHE A 568 -19.67 28.64 13.23
N TRP A 569 -19.71 29.78 13.95
CA TRP A 569 -20.92 30.60 13.97
C TRP A 569 -21.29 31.18 12.60
N ARG A 570 -20.28 31.54 11.80
CA ARG A 570 -20.49 31.97 10.43
C ARG A 570 -21.09 30.87 9.57
N CYS A 571 -20.52 29.67 9.57
CA CYS A 571 -21.04 28.53 8.81
C CYS A 571 -22.41 28.07 9.33
N PHE A 572 -22.58 28.07 10.66
CA PHE A 572 -23.86 27.73 11.30
C PHE A 572 -24.99 28.66 10.89
N SER A 573 -24.72 29.98 10.84
CA SER A 573 -25.73 30.95 10.37
C SER A 573 -26.17 30.67 8.94
N HIS A 574 -25.25 30.40 8.04
CA HIS A 574 -25.57 30.02 6.66
C HIS A 574 -26.33 28.70 6.57
N TYR A 575 -25.88 27.70 7.34
CA TYR A 575 -26.52 26.39 7.39
C TYR A 575 -27.99 26.49 7.80
N VAL A 576 -28.29 27.24 8.86
CA VAL A 576 -29.67 27.45 9.38
C VAL A 576 -30.55 28.14 8.35
N GLN A 577 -29.99 29.06 7.55
CA GLN A 577 -30.76 29.77 6.50
C GLN A 577 -31.11 28.88 5.31
N THR A 578 -30.30 27.89 5.00
CA THR A 578 -30.39 27.10 3.75
C THR A 578 -30.92 25.68 3.94
N ASN A 579 -30.89 25.16 5.17
CA ASN A 579 -31.27 23.79 5.47
C ASN A 579 -32.53 23.79 6.38
N ASP A 580 -33.30 22.71 6.27
CA ASP A 580 -34.44 22.51 7.19
C ASP A 580 -33.93 22.27 8.62
N THR A 581 -34.32 23.15 9.54
CA THR A 581 -33.88 23.14 10.93
C THR A 581 -34.80 22.38 11.89
N GLN A 582 -35.89 21.77 11.40
CA GLN A 582 -36.84 21.03 12.26
C GLN A 582 -36.18 19.88 13.01
N LYS A 583 -35.07 19.33 12.45
CA LYS A 583 -34.25 18.31 13.10
C LYS A 583 -32.77 18.67 12.96
N MET A 584 -32.34 19.63 13.77
CA MET A 584 -30.92 20.01 13.82
C MET A 584 -30.06 18.80 14.18
N PRO A 585 -28.99 18.47 13.41
CA PRO A 585 -28.09 17.36 13.70
C PRO A 585 -27.45 17.47 15.09
N ARG A 586 -27.23 16.33 15.71
CA ARG A 586 -26.72 16.22 17.10
C ARG A 586 -25.43 17.00 17.33
N HIS A 587 -24.42 16.79 16.50
CA HIS A 587 -23.12 17.43 16.72
C HIS A 587 -23.13 18.93 16.46
N TYR A 588 -24.06 19.43 15.63
CA TYR A 588 -24.23 20.86 15.43
C TYR A 588 -24.85 21.50 16.69
N GLN A 589 -25.82 20.83 17.32
CA GLN A 589 -26.38 21.27 18.60
C GLN A 589 -25.31 21.20 19.72
N GLU A 590 -24.55 20.12 19.82
CA GLU A 590 -23.46 19.96 20.81
C GLU A 590 -22.44 21.09 20.69
N ALA A 591 -22.02 21.43 19.45
CA ALA A 591 -21.08 22.51 19.19
C ALA A 591 -21.65 23.89 19.52
N ALA A 592 -22.87 24.16 19.08
CA ALA A 592 -23.52 25.43 19.38
C ALA A 592 -23.72 25.65 20.88
N TYR A 593 -24.10 24.59 21.61
CA TYR A 593 -24.24 24.64 23.05
C TYR A 593 -22.92 24.82 23.79
N LEU A 594 -21.88 24.11 23.36
CA LEU A 594 -20.52 24.25 23.89
C LEU A 594 -19.98 25.68 23.69
N TYR A 595 -20.01 26.14 22.43
CA TYR A 595 -19.41 27.43 22.06
C TYR A 595 -20.17 28.62 22.65
N GLY A 596 -21.50 28.53 22.72
CA GLY A 596 -22.31 29.56 23.37
C GLY A 596 -22.04 29.69 24.89
N ASN A 597 -21.72 28.57 25.57
CA ASN A 597 -21.31 28.58 26.97
C ASN A 597 -19.86 29.05 27.18
N LEU A 598 -18.96 28.83 26.23
CA LEU A 598 -17.55 29.24 26.32
C LEU A 598 -17.38 30.73 26.09
N GLU A 599 -17.96 31.30 25.01
CA GLU A 599 -17.69 32.70 24.62
C GLU A 599 -18.69 33.69 25.18
N LYS A 600 -19.93 33.30 25.48
CA LYS A 600 -21.03 34.15 25.94
C LYS A 600 -21.37 35.32 25.00
N ASN A 601 -20.80 35.35 23.80
CA ASN A 601 -21.04 36.40 22.80
C ASN A 601 -22.32 36.14 21.97
N VAL A 602 -22.75 34.90 21.93
CA VAL A 602 -24.01 34.48 21.27
C VAL A 602 -24.99 34.01 22.32
N ASN A 603 -26.17 34.66 22.33
CA ASN A 603 -27.23 34.26 23.25
C ASN A 603 -27.91 32.97 22.76
N ILE A 604 -27.62 31.87 23.42
CA ILE A 604 -28.15 30.53 23.12
C ILE A 604 -29.42 30.19 23.88
N SER A 605 -29.89 31.05 24.78
CA SER A 605 -31.01 30.76 25.69
C SER A 605 -32.34 30.46 24.95
N ASN A 606 -32.52 31.02 23.75
CA ASN A 606 -33.72 30.85 22.94
C ASN A 606 -33.56 29.79 21.83
N MET A 607 -32.40 29.12 21.76
CA MET A 607 -32.19 28.05 20.77
C MET A 607 -32.89 26.75 21.21
N PRO A 608 -33.62 26.06 20.31
CA PRO A 608 -34.38 24.85 20.64
C PRO A 608 -33.48 23.61 20.73
N PHE A 609 -32.61 23.56 21.72
CA PHE A 609 -31.74 22.38 21.95
C PHE A 609 -32.56 21.20 22.47
N ASP A 610 -32.19 20.00 22.02
CA ASP A 610 -32.72 18.77 22.60
C ASP A 610 -32.30 18.63 24.05
N LYS A 611 -33.18 18.17 24.93
CA LYS A 611 -32.90 17.95 26.34
C LYS A 611 -31.72 16.98 26.58
N THR A 612 -31.52 16.07 25.67
CA THR A 612 -30.37 15.13 25.70
C THR A 612 -29.01 15.82 25.54
N ILE A 613 -28.94 16.92 24.77
CA ILE A 613 -27.72 17.70 24.54
C ILE A 613 -27.31 18.42 25.82
N THR A 614 -28.27 19.15 26.43
CA THR A 614 -27.99 19.87 27.68
C THR A 614 -27.62 18.93 28.82
N ALA A 615 -28.34 17.82 28.98
CA ALA A 615 -28.04 16.79 29.98
C ALA A 615 -26.66 16.13 29.74
N SER A 616 -26.29 15.89 28.47
CA SER A 616 -24.98 15.34 28.10
C SER A 616 -23.86 16.30 28.46
N TYR A 617 -24.01 17.59 28.15
CA TYR A 617 -23.01 18.61 28.50
C TYR A 617 -22.83 18.77 30.00
N ASP A 618 -23.94 18.79 30.77
CA ASP A 618 -23.89 18.86 32.24
C ASP A 618 -23.22 17.63 32.84
N SER A 619 -23.45 16.46 32.25
CA SER A 619 -22.79 15.22 32.66
C SER A 619 -21.28 15.27 32.36
N PHE A 620 -20.89 15.81 31.22
CA PHE A 620 -19.49 16.01 30.85
C PHE A 620 -18.77 16.94 31.84
N ASN A 621 -19.36 18.11 32.14
CA ASN A 621 -18.80 19.06 33.10
C ASN A 621 -18.70 18.50 34.52
N ARG A 622 -19.72 17.77 34.97
CA ARG A 622 -19.73 17.08 36.27
C ARG A 622 -18.64 16.02 36.35
N PHE A 623 -18.49 15.23 35.29
CA PHE A 623 -17.42 14.24 35.22
C PHE A 623 -16.04 14.88 35.23
N SER A 624 -15.88 15.99 34.46
CA SER A 624 -14.62 16.73 34.42
C SER A 624 -14.24 17.31 35.80
N SER A 625 -15.20 17.84 36.54
CA SER A 625 -14.95 18.37 37.90
C SER A 625 -14.57 17.30 38.95
N GLN A 626 -15.08 16.08 38.74
CA GLN A 626 -14.83 14.94 39.65
C GLN A 626 -13.57 14.15 39.29
N HIS A 627 -13.17 14.16 38.00
CA HIS A 627 -12.08 13.33 37.50
C HIS A 627 -10.75 14.12 37.47
N ARG A 628 -10.12 14.23 38.64
CA ARG A 628 -8.82 14.87 38.81
C ARG A 628 -7.71 13.93 38.32
N VAL A 629 -7.09 14.23 37.24
CA VAL A 629 -5.92 13.54 36.65
C VAL A 629 -4.70 14.43 36.66
N ARG A 630 -3.52 13.83 36.59
CA ARG A 630 -2.25 14.55 36.60
C ARG A 630 -1.85 15.08 35.21
N THR A 631 -2.28 14.38 34.14
CA THR A 631 -1.99 14.76 32.75
C THR A 631 -3.23 14.70 31.87
N ILE A 632 -3.26 15.49 30.78
CA ILE A 632 -4.37 15.48 29.82
C ILE A 632 -4.48 14.10 29.12
N GLU A 633 -3.34 13.48 28.78
CA GLU A 633 -3.30 12.17 28.15
C GLU A 633 -3.90 11.08 29.03
N GLU A 634 -3.71 11.16 30.35
CA GLU A 634 -4.33 10.25 31.30
C GLU A 634 -5.86 10.37 31.31
N SER A 635 -6.39 11.56 31.07
CA SER A 635 -7.85 11.77 31.00
C SER A 635 -8.49 11.34 29.68
N LYS A 636 -7.75 11.26 28.60
CA LYS A 636 -8.30 10.92 27.26
C LYS A 636 -9.14 9.65 27.27
N TYR A 637 -8.64 8.56 27.83
CA TYR A 637 -9.34 7.28 27.77
C TYR A 637 -10.64 7.24 28.60
N PRO A 638 -10.67 7.64 29.88
CA PRO A 638 -11.91 7.70 30.66
C PRO A 638 -12.98 8.61 30.06
N PHE A 639 -12.57 9.74 29.46
CA PHE A 639 -13.49 10.61 28.74
C PHE A 639 -13.99 10.00 27.44
N TYR A 640 -13.10 9.31 26.70
CA TYR A 640 -13.50 8.59 25.49
C TYR A 640 -14.53 7.49 25.79
N GLU A 641 -14.33 6.71 26.84
CA GLU A 641 -15.24 5.61 27.24
C GLU A 641 -16.68 6.13 27.50
N ARG A 642 -16.83 7.37 27.98
CA ARG A 642 -18.14 7.96 28.34
C ARG A 642 -18.69 8.95 27.31
N PHE A 643 -17.82 9.72 26.69
CA PHE A 643 -18.20 10.86 25.85
C PHE A 643 -17.52 10.83 24.48
N GLY A 644 -16.87 9.73 24.10
CA GLY A 644 -16.14 9.59 22.83
C GLY A 644 -16.98 9.77 21.59
N GLU A 645 -18.31 9.66 21.71
CA GLU A 645 -19.27 9.90 20.63
C GLU A 645 -19.82 11.34 20.60
N THR A 646 -19.21 12.28 21.31
CA THR A 646 -19.67 13.67 21.41
C THR A 646 -18.68 14.63 20.82
N PHE A 647 -19.17 15.78 20.35
CA PHE A 647 -18.31 16.87 19.92
C PHE A 647 -17.48 17.44 21.09
N TYR A 648 -17.95 17.35 22.35
CA TYR A 648 -17.21 17.81 23.52
C TYR A 648 -15.88 17.06 23.66
N TYR A 649 -15.92 15.73 23.51
CA TYR A 649 -14.69 14.94 23.52
C TYR A 649 -13.73 15.36 22.43
N TYR A 650 -14.24 15.51 21.19
CA TYR A 650 -13.42 15.95 20.05
C TYR A 650 -12.75 17.30 20.36
N TYR A 651 -13.51 18.28 20.82
CA TYR A 651 -13.00 19.63 21.09
C TYR A 651 -11.87 19.67 22.12
N TYR A 652 -12.00 18.92 23.23
CA TYR A 652 -11.01 18.98 24.33
C TYR A 652 -9.83 18.03 24.15
N PHE A 653 -9.95 16.92 23.42
CA PHE A 653 -8.96 15.86 23.41
C PHE A 653 -8.35 15.56 22.04
N ILE A 654 -8.94 16.03 20.95
CA ILE A 654 -8.39 15.85 19.61
C ILE A 654 -7.70 17.14 19.16
N ARG A 655 -6.51 17.00 18.54
CA ARG A 655 -5.73 18.14 18.08
C ARG A 655 -6.46 18.91 16.99
N ASN A 656 -6.47 20.22 17.08
CA ASN A 656 -7.00 21.12 16.06
C ASN A 656 -6.18 21.01 14.76
N LEU A 657 -6.85 21.02 13.60
CA LEU A 657 -6.24 21.00 12.28
C LEU A 657 -5.46 22.26 11.93
N ASN A 658 -5.77 23.38 12.55
CA ASN A 658 -5.10 24.68 12.29
C ASN A 658 -3.75 24.82 13.00
N THR A 659 -3.25 23.84 13.69
CA THR A 659 -1.96 23.90 14.42
C THR A 659 -0.77 23.42 13.59
N TYR A 660 -0.73 23.78 12.30
CA TYR A 660 0.46 23.63 11.46
C TYR A 660 1.29 24.91 11.45
#